data_0af451c7bdb735da008a51de3c5636a1
#
_entry.id   0af451c7bdb735da008a51de3c5636a1
#
_cell.length_a   1.000
_cell.length_b   1.000
_cell.length_c   1.000
_cell.angle_alpha   90.00
_cell.angle_beta   90.00
_cell.angle_gamma   90.00
#
_symmetry.space_group_name_H-M   'P 1'
#
loop_
_entity.id
_entity.type
_entity.pdbx_description
1 polymer ?
#
loop_
_entity_poly.entity_id
_entity_poly.type
_entity_poly.pdbx_seq_one_letter_code
_entity_poly.pdbx_strand_id
1 'polypeptide(L)'
;MNFKAYKKFLLITSYYFLSSLLHSQTLGYADNFEDGVITGWNVSEEHQRTYELQEADGVLKVSYHRTTSSWEWDVIMLFLPQDIDVSENPTITMDIKSTESTIFSVKPHYTNNNSGWIDEQLYGDNQWRSYTFNLNESHYSTGFLSHLAFYFDGGTNDPAFGTIRFDNFAIAGYTINISELEYSVVDTSISLMWNCDNAQDVDFYNIYRGDESDFPADTNSWIGDSDILQFIDDSVSNNTTYYYKITAVDNFGNEFPPSPELRVRISFPGTVPSISSINSNSSVIGKYEKFELVLELEELTYQNPYDPEEAAISAYFLYDGEDTLWVNGFYDNYEGIDTWKIRFSPNKIGQWEYRVYVTDVDGTVMSEILNFTVQDSEYHGWIKTSSENQHYFVHDDGKPFYGVGVYYPWGITEIGLDNLVDNGANYFAYWNGNYDFDGGRHQIESARTGIGYYDQPKCGRIDQILDWAEARDLKMQFAVWPHDVLDETVWGYNGWADNAFKYVCDAKDFYTDSTSWEYQKKLYRYIIARWGHSRSMAVWELVNEVHGTDGWVHGDQVLLLNWLENTHNYFKELDPYDRPTTIDKGRVWPDAFAITDMPNVHLYEQAWPELYPNDHFRSSLYTYANVSKDYYTSYEKPGIMGEAGGGSHMFFGNIQLGTDDYTQIYHNALWASWSNGLAVTPVWWSVSQGWMDTDDLQQLKIFSDIAKDINYAEFDSLKPSDFIVNNADGFFMESDTMGFGWVRAIENAQINGADMSIYGLHNGTYKLSWMDTWTGNLINVDTTISYSEIMPGVITEQLQEQDVALFANRIGNGNSAQKINLFLEQKLVTYLGGPYIIPVELDSMDYTLVCYVTDEQNRLVTSFDQEISFSLNGLGQLESTSAFANQGGVILNYWNNDPNFGEISITATSEGLEPVSYVVNSILGVNENESENNILNEFKLFSNYPNPFNNSTRFRYNIPKASNVKISVYDINGRLITTLVDHYHQSGEHKITWNSANESSGIYYFRLSAGNFIDVKKCTLIK
;
A
#
# COMPACT_ATOMS: atom_id res chain seq x y z
N MET A 1 56.46 -1.33 -12.60
CA MET A 1 56.76 -1.69 -11.21
C MET A 1 56.17 -0.61 -10.35
N ASN A 2 55.02 -0.84 -9.77
CA ASN A 2 54.20 0.17 -9.14
C ASN A 2 54.50 0.26 -7.65
N PHE A 3 54.90 1.44 -7.19
CA PHE A 3 55.33 1.74 -5.82
C PHE A 3 54.15 1.69 -4.79
N LYS A 4 52.94 1.33 -5.21
CA LYS A 4 51.77 1.18 -4.33
C LYS A 4 51.66 -0.20 -3.67
N ALA A 5 52.24 -1.22 -4.27
CA ALA A 5 52.22 -2.58 -3.71
C ALA A 5 53.18 -2.76 -2.51
N TYR A 6 54.19 -1.95 -2.43
CA TYR A 6 55.21 -2.05 -1.35
C TYR A 6 54.81 -1.36 -0.04
N LYS A 7 53.80 -0.47 -0.04
CA LYS A 7 53.31 0.21 1.15
C LYS A 7 52.23 -0.60 1.91
N LYS A 8 51.48 -1.49 1.22
CA LYS A 8 50.52 -2.39 1.89
C LYS A 8 51.23 -3.55 2.61
N PHE A 9 52.37 -4.00 2.09
CA PHE A 9 53.12 -5.12 2.69
C PHE A 9 53.91 -4.73 3.98
N LEU A 10 54.23 -3.46 4.18
CA LEU A 10 54.95 -3.00 5.37
C LEU A 10 54.05 -2.57 6.53
N LEU A 11 52.72 -2.43 6.30
CA LEU A 11 51.74 -2.13 7.39
C LEU A 11 51.19 -3.41 8.05
N ILE A 12 51.24 -4.54 7.39
CA ILE A 12 50.73 -5.82 7.95
C ILE A 12 51.77 -6.47 8.88
N THR A 13 53.08 -6.24 8.67
CA THR A 13 54.14 -6.82 9.55
C THR A 13 54.39 -6.07 10.83
N SER A 14 53.84 -4.89 11.07
CA SER A 14 53.99 -4.16 12.32
C SER A 14 52.84 -4.30 13.32
N TYR A 15 51.73 -4.94 12.95
CA TYR A 15 50.63 -5.23 13.86
C TYR A 15 50.74 -6.57 14.60
N TYR A 16 51.61 -7.48 14.14
CA TYR A 16 51.75 -8.84 14.71
C TYR A 16 52.70 -8.94 15.89
N PHE A 17 53.28 -7.85 16.43
CA PHE A 17 54.22 -7.93 17.54
C PHE A 17 53.78 -7.25 18.82
N LEU A 18 52.55 -6.80 18.98
CA LEU A 18 52.12 -6.11 20.21
C LEU A 18 50.78 -6.60 20.81
N SER A 19 50.27 -7.78 20.47
CA SER A 19 49.06 -8.34 21.09
C SER A 19 49.22 -9.70 21.76
N SER A 20 50.46 -10.14 22.08
CA SER A 20 50.70 -11.41 22.78
C SER A 20 50.73 -11.22 24.27
N LEU A 21 49.87 -10.45 24.86
CA LEU A 21 49.64 -10.39 26.32
C LEU A 21 48.31 -9.73 26.56
N LEU A 22 47.21 -10.53 26.49
CA LEU A 22 45.99 -10.29 27.28
C LEU A 22 44.89 -11.28 26.87
N HIS A 23 44.58 -12.17 27.80
CA HIS A 23 43.39 -13.05 27.86
C HIS A 23 43.26 -14.14 26.80
N SER A 24 43.42 -15.39 27.23
CA SER A 24 42.72 -16.48 26.61
C SER A 24 41.22 -16.22 26.72
N GLN A 25 40.60 -15.64 25.73
CA GLN A 25 39.14 -15.70 25.60
C GLN A 25 38.79 -17.16 25.43
N THR A 26 37.96 -17.67 26.31
CA THR A 26 37.36 -18.99 26.19
C THR A 26 36.46 -18.97 24.93
N LEU A 27 36.88 -19.73 23.94
CA LEU A 27 36.16 -19.88 22.68
C LEU A 27 34.76 -20.46 22.93
N GLY A 28 33.78 -20.11 22.16
CA GLY A 28 32.50 -20.78 22.13
C GLY A 28 32.59 -22.22 21.61
N TYR A 29 31.49 -22.83 21.33
CA TYR A 29 31.42 -24.15 20.69
C TYR A 29 30.41 -24.08 19.54
N ALA A 30 30.73 -24.68 18.45
CA ALA A 30 29.77 -24.83 17.32
C ALA A 30 29.92 -26.23 16.69
N ASP A 31 28.87 -26.72 16.08
CA ASP A 31 28.79 -28.00 15.38
C ASP A 31 27.75 -27.90 14.26
N ASN A 32 28.17 -28.13 13.04
CA ASN A 32 27.27 -28.12 11.87
C ASN A 32 26.98 -29.53 11.33
N PHE A 33 27.50 -30.55 12.02
CA PHE A 33 27.27 -31.97 11.73
C PHE A 33 27.67 -32.44 10.32
N GLU A 34 28.62 -31.76 9.67
CA GLU A 34 29.06 -32.11 8.31
C GLU A 34 30.22 -33.10 8.28
N ASP A 35 30.89 -33.31 9.42
CA ASP A 35 32.09 -34.17 9.53
C ASP A 35 31.80 -35.67 9.73
N GLY A 36 30.52 -36.05 9.92
CA GLY A 36 30.11 -37.45 10.16
C GLY A 36 30.44 -37.96 11.55
N VAL A 37 30.72 -37.08 12.56
CA VAL A 37 31.14 -37.48 13.90
C VAL A 37 30.37 -36.74 15.00
N ILE A 38 29.59 -37.48 15.80
CA ILE A 38 28.79 -36.94 16.91
C ILE A 38 29.64 -36.78 18.18
N THR A 39 30.75 -36.07 18.11
CA THR A 39 31.66 -35.90 19.27
C THR A 39 31.00 -35.10 20.40
N GLY A 40 30.97 -35.65 21.56
CA GLY A 40 30.40 -35.01 22.77
C GLY A 40 28.90 -35.24 22.97
N TRP A 41 28.15 -35.58 21.93
CA TRP A 41 26.73 -35.88 22.03
C TRP A 41 26.47 -37.29 22.51
N ASN A 42 25.67 -37.45 23.55
CA ASN A 42 25.37 -38.73 24.17
C ASN A 42 23.90 -38.82 24.62
N VAL A 43 23.34 -40.01 24.62
CA VAL A 43 22.08 -40.32 25.32
C VAL A 43 22.42 -40.75 26.74
N SER A 44 21.63 -40.34 27.73
CA SER A 44 21.84 -40.77 29.12
C SER A 44 21.76 -42.31 29.22
N GLU A 45 22.59 -42.93 30.06
CA GLU A 45 22.68 -44.38 30.14
C GLU A 45 21.35 -45.07 30.52
N GLU A 46 20.43 -44.37 31.17
CA GLU A 46 19.11 -44.87 31.57
C GLU A 46 18.12 -44.99 30.39
N HIS A 47 18.37 -44.23 29.30
CA HIS A 47 17.46 -44.05 28.18
C HIS A 47 17.99 -44.56 26.83
N GLN A 48 19.18 -45.14 26.77
CA GLN A 48 19.81 -45.64 25.54
C GLN A 48 18.92 -46.59 24.68
N ARG A 49 17.92 -47.20 25.28
CA ARG A 49 16.99 -48.10 24.61
C ARG A 49 15.86 -47.41 23.89
N THR A 50 15.64 -46.10 24.16
CA THR A 50 14.50 -45.33 23.68
C THR A 50 14.91 -44.32 22.59
N TYR A 51 16.20 -43.97 22.52
CA TYR A 51 16.75 -42.95 21.62
C TYR A 51 17.92 -43.49 20.83
N GLU A 52 17.94 -43.09 19.54
CA GLU A 52 19.05 -43.34 18.63
C GLU A 52 19.57 -41.98 18.13
N LEU A 53 20.85 -41.70 18.37
CA LEU A 53 21.58 -40.58 17.79
C LEU A 53 22.27 -41.04 16.52
N GLN A 54 22.09 -40.33 15.45
CA GLN A 54 22.78 -40.60 14.20
C GLN A 54 23.08 -39.26 13.53
N GLU A 55 24.29 -39.03 13.16
CA GLU A 55 24.63 -38.03 12.18
C GLU A 55 24.45 -38.60 10.78
N ALA A 56 23.69 -37.96 9.96
CA ALA A 56 23.42 -38.36 8.60
C ALA A 56 22.97 -37.15 7.78
N ASP A 57 23.46 -37.02 6.57
CA ASP A 57 23.10 -35.93 5.64
C ASP A 57 23.39 -34.53 6.23
N GLY A 58 24.51 -34.36 6.95
CA GLY A 58 24.94 -33.09 7.54
C GLY A 58 24.06 -32.61 8.70
N VAL A 59 23.35 -33.47 9.38
CA VAL A 59 22.49 -33.09 10.51
C VAL A 59 22.56 -34.13 11.62
N LEU A 60 22.46 -33.70 12.89
CA LEU A 60 22.27 -34.62 14.00
C LEU A 60 20.81 -35.08 14.07
N LYS A 61 20.55 -36.32 13.78
CA LYS A 61 19.24 -36.94 13.84
C LYS A 61 19.01 -37.65 15.15
N VAL A 62 17.97 -37.30 15.86
CA VAL A 62 17.49 -37.95 17.08
C VAL A 62 16.18 -38.67 16.75
N SER A 63 16.22 -39.99 16.73
CA SER A 63 15.01 -40.81 16.65
C SER A 63 14.63 -41.33 18.03
N TYR A 64 13.39 -41.14 18.46
CA TYR A 64 12.92 -41.56 19.77
C TYR A 64 11.67 -42.45 19.66
N HIS A 65 11.57 -43.42 20.58
CA HIS A 65 10.42 -44.30 20.73
C HIS A 65 10.13 -44.53 22.21
N ARG A 66 8.95 -44.11 22.66
CA ARG A 66 8.47 -44.30 24.05
C ARG A 66 7.63 -45.58 24.16
N THR A 67 7.91 -46.35 25.20
CA THR A 67 7.19 -47.59 25.46
C THR A 67 6.27 -47.53 26.69
N THR A 68 6.33 -46.44 27.49
CA THR A 68 5.52 -46.30 28.72
C THR A 68 5.04 -44.86 28.96
N SER A 69 3.91 -44.70 29.63
CA SER A 69 3.30 -43.41 29.99
C SER A 69 3.84 -42.83 31.32
N SER A 70 5.02 -43.24 31.75
CA SER A 70 5.64 -42.66 32.98
C SER A 70 6.46 -41.41 32.63
N TRP A 71 6.46 -40.45 33.53
CA TRP A 71 7.27 -39.24 33.48
C TRP A 71 8.77 -39.60 33.54
N GLU A 72 9.35 -40.11 32.49
CA GLU A 72 10.76 -40.31 32.33
C GLU A 72 11.35 -39.11 31.56
N TRP A 73 12.30 -38.46 32.17
CA TRP A 73 13.00 -37.32 31.59
C TRP A 73 13.99 -37.84 30.57
N ASP A 74 13.69 -37.62 29.35
CA ASP A 74 14.48 -38.08 28.18
C ASP A 74 15.58 -37.06 27.93
N VAL A 75 16.83 -37.44 28.10
CA VAL A 75 17.97 -36.54 28.11
C VAL A 75 18.96 -36.88 27.02
N ILE A 76 19.21 -35.94 26.14
CA ILE A 76 20.40 -35.91 25.30
C ILE A 76 21.39 -34.98 25.94
N MET A 77 22.64 -35.38 26.06
CA MET A 77 23.67 -34.58 26.67
C MET A 77 24.75 -34.26 25.67
N LEU A 78 25.13 -32.99 25.62
CA LEU A 78 26.32 -32.52 24.93
C LEU A 78 27.39 -32.20 25.98
N PHE A 79 28.44 -32.98 26.04
CA PHE A 79 29.62 -32.69 26.83
C PHE A 79 30.60 -31.87 26.01
N LEU A 80 30.86 -30.66 26.47
CA LEU A 80 31.78 -29.76 25.80
C LEU A 80 33.25 -30.24 25.98
N PRO A 81 34.06 -30.08 24.93
CA PRO A 81 35.48 -30.49 24.96
C PRO A 81 36.29 -29.69 26.00
N GLN A 82 35.79 -28.49 26.35
CA GLN A 82 36.29 -27.64 27.42
C GLN A 82 35.15 -26.79 27.99
N ASP A 83 35.32 -26.25 29.20
CA ASP A 83 34.34 -25.35 29.79
C ASP A 83 34.35 -23.98 29.06
N ILE A 84 33.16 -23.51 28.65
CA ILE A 84 32.97 -22.28 27.88
C ILE A 84 32.48 -21.16 28.79
N ASP A 85 33.12 -20.01 28.76
CA ASP A 85 32.68 -18.80 29.47
C ASP A 85 31.54 -18.11 28.66
N VAL A 86 30.31 -18.23 29.15
CA VAL A 86 29.12 -17.63 28.49
C VAL A 86 28.70 -16.31 29.14
N SER A 87 29.54 -15.70 29.95
CA SER A 87 29.19 -14.49 30.73
C SER A 87 28.92 -13.26 29.85
N GLU A 88 29.60 -13.13 28.74
CA GLU A 88 29.46 -12.00 27.82
C GLU A 88 28.38 -12.21 26.75
N ASN A 89 28.17 -13.47 26.33
CA ASN A 89 27.16 -13.83 25.36
C ASN A 89 26.43 -15.12 25.77
N PRO A 90 25.45 -15.05 26.65
CA PRO A 90 24.76 -16.20 27.22
C PRO A 90 23.69 -16.79 26.29
N THR A 91 24.04 -17.14 25.06
CA THR A 91 23.10 -17.67 24.07
C THR A 91 23.52 -19.02 23.53
N ILE A 92 22.53 -19.84 23.19
CA ILE A 92 22.67 -21.03 22.35
C ILE A 92 21.78 -20.82 21.13
N THR A 93 22.32 -21.05 19.94
CA THR A 93 21.56 -21.04 18.69
C THR A 93 21.60 -22.41 18.05
N MET A 94 20.53 -22.81 17.39
CA MET A 94 20.48 -24.04 16.59
C MET A 94 19.30 -24.03 15.65
N ASP A 95 19.42 -24.72 14.54
CA ASP A 95 18.31 -25.01 13.66
C ASP A 95 17.70 -26.36 14.03
N ILE A 96 16.36 -26.41 14.16
CA ILE A 96 15.66 -27.63 14.58
C ILE A 96 14.52 -27.92 13.59
N LYS A 97 14.40 -29.20 13.25
CA LYS A 97 13.32 -29.73 12.44
C LYS A 97 12.73 -30.96 13.14
N SER A 98 11.42 -30.91 13.43
CA SER A 98 10.74 -32.00 14.14
C SER A 98 9.59 -32.60 13.32
N THR A 99 9.41 -33.91 13.41
CA THR A 99 8.24 -34.59 12.82
C THR A 99 7.00 -34.52 13.70
N GLU A 100 7.16 -34.14 14.97
CA GLU A 100 6.11 -34.13 15.96
C GLU A 100 6.15 -32.85 16.79
N SER A 101 4.99 -32.34 17.17
CA SER A 101 4.90 -31.17 18.06
C SER A 101 5.21 -31.58 19.49
N THR A 102 6.19 -30.96 20.10
CA THR A 102 6.63 -31.26 21.47
C THR A 102 7.23 -30.02 22.13
N ILE A 103 7.34 -30.01 23.48
CA ILE A 103 8.13 -29.02 24.18
C ILE A 103 9.57 -29.51 24.22
N PHE A 104 10.47 -28.63 23.81
CA PHE A 104 11.90 -28.88 23.83
C PHE A 104 12.54 -27.98 24.90
N SER A 105 13.26 -28.57 25.84
CA SER A 105 13.87 -27.86 26.95
C SER A 105 15.36 -28.00 26.94
N VAL A 106 16.07 -26.89 27.15
CA VAL A 106 17.51 -26.85 27.28
C VAL A 106 17.87 -26.55 28.74
N LYS A 107 18.78 -27.32 29.32
CA LYS A 107 19.31 -27.08 30.64
C LYS A 107 20.83 -26.96 30.63
N PRO A 108 21.38 -25.76 30.84
CA PRO A 108 22.79 -25.55 30.94
C PRO A 108 23.33 -26.07 32.32
N HIS A 109 24.48 -26.71 32.29
CA HIS A 109 25.19 -27.13 33.47
C HIS A 109 26.52 -26.40 33.61
N TYR A 110 26.64 -25.61 34.67
CA TYR A 110 27.84 -24.82 34.94
C TYR A 110 28.74 -25.58 35.92
N THR A 111 30.05 -25.36 35.86
CA THR A 111 31.05 -26.01 36.69
C THR A 111 30.77 -25.89 38.18
N ASN A 112 30.09 -24.83 38.63
CA ASN A 112 29.83 -24.53 40.02
C ASN A 112 28.36 -24.50 40.44
N ASN A 113 27.38 -24.64 39.51
CA ASN A 113 25.95 -24.54 39.82
C ASN A 113 25.10 -25.26 38.79
N ASN A 114 23.95 -25.80 39.20
CA ASN A 114 22.92 -26.29 38.30
C ASN A 114 21.91 -25.17 37.98
N SER A 115 21.48 -25.01 36.73
CA SER A 115 20.51 -24.03 36.28
C SER A 115 19.08 -24.61 36.18
N GLY A 116 18.11 -23.74 35.90
CA GLY A 116 16.75 -24.10 35.50
C GLY A 116 16.66 -24.50 34.02
N TRP A 117 15.45 -24.77 33.61
CA TRP A 117 15.10 -25.16 32.24
C TRP A 117 14.76 -23.91 31.41
N ILE A 118 15.02 -23.99 30.09
CA ILE A 118 14.59 -23.03 29.09
C ILE A 118 13.76 -23.83 28.07
N ASP A 119 12.48 -23.51 27.95
CA ASP A 119 11.51 -24.30 27.20
C ASP A 119 11.10 -23.59 25.91
N GLU A 120 11.06 -24.34 24.78
CA GLU A 120 10.58 -23.91 23.49
C GLU A 120 9.61 -24.91 22.88
N GLN A 121 8.62 -24.42 22.13
CA GLN A 121 7.63 -25.25 21.43
C GLN A 121 8.16 -25.66 20.07
N LEU A 122 8.39 -26.93 19.83
CA LEU A 122 8.64 -27.47 18.49
C LEU A 122 7.34 -27.79 17.77
N TYR A 123 7.32 -27.52 16.48
CA TYR A 123 6.19 -27.78 15.60
C TYR A 123 6.47 -29.03 14.76
N GLY A 124 5.53 -29.99 14.73
CA GLY A 124 5.65 -31.30 14.07
C GLY A 124 5.39 -31.28 12.57
N ASP A 125 5.67 -30.20 11.87
CA ASP A 125 5.40 -30.02 10.45
C ASP A 125 6.58 -30.37 9.53
N ASN A 126 7.67 -30.84 10.13
CA ASN A 126 8.89 -31.26 9.43
C ASN A 126 9.59 -30.13 8.64
N GLN A 127 9.49 -28.87 9.12
CA GLN A 127 10.19 -27.71 8.58
C GLN A 127 11.35 -27.29 9.48
N TRP A 128 12.42 -26.78 8.88
CA TRP A 128 13.53 -26.19 9.62
C TRP A 128 13.13 -24.85 10.25
N ARG A 129 13.56 -24.61 11.49
CA ARG A 129 13.40 -23.32 12.20
C ARG A 129 14.61 -23.06 13.08
N SER A 130 15.09 -21.83 13.05
CA SER A 130 16.15 -21.37 13.94
C SER A 130 15.58 -21.01 15.32
N TYR A 131 16.25 -21.49 16.35
CA TYR A 131 15.92 -21.24 17.74
C TYR A 131 17.11 -20.60 18.47
N THR A 132 16.81 -19.62 19.33
CA THR A 132 17.81 -18.98 20.19
C THR A 132 17.38 -19.11 21.65
N PHE A 133 18.20 -19.77 22.45
CA PHE A 133 17.98 -19.98 23.89
C PHE A 133 18.86 -19.01 24.67
N ASN A 134 18.24 -18.12 25.42
CA ASN A 134 18.97 -17.18 26.26
C ASN A 134 19.25 -17.82 27.62
N LEU A 135 20.50 -18.11 27.92
CA LEU A 135 20.94 -18.79 29.16
C LEU A 135 20.63 -17.99 30.41
N ASN A 136 20.41 -16.68 30.32
CA ASN A 136 19.99 -15.85 31.45
C ASN A 136 18.56 -16.16 31.93
N GLU A 137 17.73 -16.76 31.12
CA GLU A 137 16.37 -17.15 31.52
C GLU A 137 16.34 -18.33 32.50
N SER A 138 17.43 -19.07 32.57
CA SER A 138 17.57 -20.19 33.51
C SER A 138 17.70 -19.80 35.00
N HIS A 139 17.57 -18.54 35.36
CA HIS A 139 17.59 -17.98 36.71
C HIS A 139 18.95 -18.12 37.47
N TYR A 140 19.97 -18.68 36.88
CA TYR A 140 21.32 -18.82 37.46
C TYR A 140 22.34 -18.37 36.43
N SER A 141 22.63 -17.10 36.39
CA SER A 141 23.56 -16.55 35.43
C SER A 141 25.00 -16.69 35.87
N THR A 142 25.85 -16.88 34.88
CA THR A 142 27.27 -16.60 34.80
C THR A 142 28.20 -17.69 35.37
N GLY A 143 28.97 -18.26 34.49
CA GLY A 143 30.02 -19.18 34.76
C GLY A 143 30.48 -19.94 33.53
N PHE A 144 31.37 -20.85 33.78
CA PHE A 144 31.86 -21.76 32.74
C PHE A 144 30.87 -22.89 32.55
N LEU A 145 30.30 -22.95 31.35
CA LEU A 145 29.38 -23.99 30.90
C LEU A 145 30.20 -25.27 30.61
N SER A 146 29.84 -26.38 31.25
CA SER A 146 30.57 -27.66 31.12
C SER A 146 29.83 -28.65 30.21
N HIS A 147 28.51 -28.64 30.22
CA HIS A 147 27.68 -29.47 29.35
C HIS A 147 26.25 -28.94 29.29
N LEU A 148 25.51 -29.36 28.27
CA LEU A 148 24.10 -29.08 28.04
C LEU A 148 23.30 -30.38 28.11
N ALA A 149 22.13 -30.31 28.71
CA ALA A 149 21.15 -31.37 28.65
C ALA A 149 19.90 -30.89 27.92
N PHE A 150 19.46 -31.68 26.96
CA PHE A 150 18.26 -31.41 26.13
C PHE A 150 17.19 -32.41 26.51
N TYR A 151 15.98 -31.92 26.73
CA TYR A 151 14.83 -32.70 27.14
C TYR A 151 13.66 -32.49 26.25
N PHE A 152 12.89 -33.54 26.08
CA PHE A 152 11.63 -33.50 25.36
C PHE A 152 10.50 -33.71 26.36
N ASP A 153 9.51 -32.79 26.43
CA ASP A 153 8.42 -32.90 27.39
C ASP A 153 7.51 -34.06 27.02
N GLY A 154 7.46 -35.01 27.92
CA GLY A 154 6.65 -36.20 27.89
C GLY A 154 5.25 -36.02 28.44
N GLY A 155 4.53 -34.99 28.10
CA GLY A 155 3.14 -34.83 28.52
C GLY A 155 2.28 -36.07 28.13
N THR A 156 1.19 -36.31 28.83
CA THR A 156 0.31 -37.46 28.61
C THR A 156 -0.32 -37.56 27.22
N ASN A 157 -0.08 -36.57 26.35
CA ASN A 157 -0.56 -36.47 24.98
C ASN A 157 0.53 -36.49 23.92
N ASP A 158 1.81 -36.62 24.30
CA ASP A 158 2.90 -36.63 23.35
C ASP A 158 3.00 -37.92 22.56
N PRO A 159 3.40 -37.82 21.27
CA PRO A 159 3.51 -38.97 20.40
C PRO A 159 4.55 -39.99 20.92
N ALA A 160 4.24 -41.26 20.76
CA ALA A 160 5.05 -42.36 21.24
C ALA A 160 6.39 -42.52 20.48
N PHE A 161 6.54 -41.84 19.33
CA PHE A 161 7.73 -41.88 18.51
C PHE A 161 7.84 -40.62 17.66
N GLY A 162 9.04 -40.24 17.32
CA GLY A 162 9.30 -39.10 16.46
C GLY A 162 10.77 -39.01 16.04
N THR A 163 11.06 -38.02 15.23
CA THR A 163 12.42 -37.66 14.83
C THR A 163 12.60 -36.16 14.92
N ILE A 164 13.68 -35.76 15.59
CA ILE A 164 14.15 -34.38 15.65
C ILE A 164 15.50 -34.34 14.95
N ARG A 165 15.76 -33.30 14.20
CA ARG A 165 17.02 -33.03 13.55
C ARG A 165 17.54 -31.69 14.01
N PHE A 166 18.82 -31.64 14.27
CA PHE A 166 19.55 -30.42 14.65
C PHE A 166 20.60 -30.11 13.60
N ASP A 167 20.82 -28.84 13.38
CA ASP A 167 21.83 -28.30 12.50
C ASP A 167 22.31 -26.95 13.06
N ASN A 168 23.46 -26.45 12.60
CA ASN A 168 23.99 -25.12 12.92
C ASN A 168 24.01 -24.80 14.43
N PHE A 169 24.42 -25.75 15.23
CA PHE A 169 24.48 -25.57 16.67
C PHE A 169 25.66 -24.69 17.10
N ALA A 170 25.39 -23.66 17.91
CA ALA A 170 26.43 -22.77 18.45
C ALA A 170 26.14 -22.31 19.88
N ILE A 171 27.17 -22.19 20.70
CA ILE A 171 27.13 -21.68 22.06
C ILE A 171 27.87 -20.35 22.13
N ALA A 172 27.33 -19.40 22.87
CA ALA A 172 27.92 -18.09 23.11
C ALA A 172 28.08 -17.23 21.86
N GLY A 173 27.24 -17.50 20.83
CA GLY A 173 27.36 -16.82 19.57
C GLY A 173 28.75 -17.00 18.91
N TYR A 174 29.47 -18.04 19.29
CA TYR A 174 30.75 -18.34 18.68
C TYR A 174 30.48 -18.88 17.28
N THR A 175 30.65 -18.01 16.34
CA THR A 175 30.64 -18.35 14.92
C THR A 175 31.97 -17.90 14.33
N ILE A 176 32.52 -18.72 13.49
CA ILE A 176 33.56 -18.28 12.56
C ILE A 176 32.86 -18.04 11.25
N ASN A 177 32.68 -16.75 10.91
CA ASN A 177 32.02 -16.38 9.68
C ASN A 177 33.07 -16.08 8.61
N ILE A 178 32.81 -16.61 7.43
CA ILE A 178 33.57 -16.26 6.22
C ILE A 178 32.75 -15.18 5.50
N SER A 179 33.40 -14.07 5.23
CA SER A 179 32.82 -12.91 4.56
C SER A 179 33.72 -12.43 3.43
N GLU A 180 33.17 -11.52 2.63
CA GLU A 180 33.88 -10.90 1.50
C GLU A 180 34.60 -11.95 0.63
N LEU A 181 33.87 -13.03 0.27
CA LEU A 181 34.38 -14.04 -0.65
C LEU A 181 34.45 -13.43 -2.06
N GLU A 182 35.70 -13.19 -2.49
CA GLU A 182 36.03 -12.60 -3.78
C GLU A 182 36.82 -13.57 -4.63
N TYR A 183 36.82 -13.35 -5.95
CA TYR A 183 37.67 -14.08 -6.85
C TYR A 183 38.39 -13.20 -7.88
N SER A 184 39.45 -13.73 -8.44
CA SER A 184 40.10 -13.19 -9.63
C SER A 184 40.45 -14.33 -10.58
N VAL A 185 40.29 -14.09 -11.88
CA VAL A 185 40.71 -15.02 -12.89
C VAL A 185 42.18 -14.74 -13.25
N VAL A 186 43.03 -15.72 -13.08
CA VAL A 186 44.45 -15.60 -13.40
C VAL A 186 44.80 -16.71 -14.39
N ASP A 187 45.09 -16.33 -15.64
CA ASP A 187 45.32 -17.26 -16.77
C ASP A 187 44.12 -18.22 -16.95
N THR A 188 44.24 -19.48 -16.54
CA THR A 188 43.21 -20.51 -16.65
C THR A 188 42.76 -21.04 -15.29
N SER A 189 42.94 -20.24 -14.23
CA SER A 189 42.64 -20.62 -12.84
C SER A 189 41.76 -19.56 -12.16
N ILE A 190 41.01 -19.98 -11.18
CA ILE A 190 40.30 -19.06 -10.25
C ILE A 190 41.13 -18.94 -8.98
N SER A 191 41.42 -17.72 -8.59
CA SER A 191 41.97 -17.43 -7.26
C SER A 191 40.83 -16.89 -6.39
N LEU A 192 40.45 -17.67 -5.39
CA LEU A 192 39.47 -17.27 -4.35
C LEU A 192 40.19 -16.58 -3.23
N MET A 193 39.60 -15.55 -2.68
CA MET A 193 40.06 -14.81 -1.48
C MET A 193 38.86 -14.50 -0.60
N TRP A 194 39.05 -14.54 0.71
CA TRP A 194 37.97 -14.28 1.64
C TRP A 194 38.50 -13.60 2.91
N ASN A 195 37.60 -13.01 3.68
CA ASN A 195 37.86 -12.58 5.05
C ASN A 195 37.22 -13.58 6.01
N CYS A 196 37.81 -13.72 7.16
CA CYS A 196 37.31 -14.59 8.20
C CYS A 196 37.38 -13.89 9.54
N ASP A 197 36.24 -13.83 10.22
CA ASP A 197 36.19 -13.40 11.62
C ASP A 197 36.87 -14.46 12.46
N ASN A 198 37.66 -14.05 13.47
CA ASN A 198 38.36 -14.95 14.33
C ASN A 198 39.33 -15.92 13.61
N ALA A 199 39.97 -15.50 12.53
CA ALA A 199 40.90 -16.33 11.74
C ALA A 199 42.09 -16.91 12.55
N GLN A 200 42.41 -16.39 13.72
CA GLN A 200 43.41 -16.92 14.63
C GLN A 200 42.99 -18.25 15.29
N ASP A 201 41.71 -18.59 15.21
CA ASP A 201 41.12 -19.76 15.83
C ASP A 201 40.88 -20.87 14.79
N VAL A 202 41.10 -20.59 13.53
CA VAL A 202 40.94 -21.52 12.40
C VAL A 202 42.24 -22.30 12.20
N ASP A 203 42.13 -23.62 12.01
CA ASP A 203 43.22 -24.49 11.64
C ASP A 203 43.38 -24.52 10.12
N PHE A 204 42.28 -24.69 9.39
CA PHE A 204 42.23 -24.63 7.92
C PHE A 204 40.83 -24.31 7.42
N TYR A 205 40.72 -24.04 6.11
CA TYR A 205 39.46 -23.79 5.40
C TYR A 205 39.23 -24.91 4.40
N ASN A 206 38.03 -25.48 4.34
CA ASN A 206 37.60 -26.37 3.27
C ASN A 206 36.96 -25.55 2.15
N ILE A 207 37.26 -25.94 0.93
CA ILE A 207 36.74 -25.30 -0.28
C ILE A 207 35.89 -26.31 -1.03
N TYR A 208 34.68 -25.91 -1.35
CA TYR A 208 33.68 -26.68 -2.04
C TYR A 208 33.30 -26.01 -3.35
N ARG A 209 33.07 -26.82 -4.40
CA ARG A 209 32.68 -26.37 -5.73
C ARG A 209 31.54 -27.22 -6.28
N GLY A 210 30.46 -26.53 -6.75
CA GLY A 210 29.36 -27.13 -7.48
C GLY A 210 29.25 -26.61 -8.91
N ASP A 211 28.62 -27.39 -9.79
CA ASP A 211 28.28 -27.00 -11.16
C ASP A 211 26.85 -26.39 -11.23
N GLU A 212 26.07 -26.50 -10.15
CA GLU A 212 24.70 -25.95 -9.97
C GLU A 212 24.64 -25.15 -8.69
N SER A 213 23.74 -24.14 -8.64
CA SER A 213 23.51 -23.35 -7.45
C SER A 213 22.89 -24.17 -6.32
N ASP A 214 23.11 -23.73 -5.08
CA ASP A 214 22.59 -24.35 -3.85
C ASP A 214 23.07 -25.81 -3.62
N PHE A 215 24.28 -26.09 -4.11
CA PHE A 215 24.91 -27.39 -3.91
C PHE A 215 25.28 -27.60 -2.42
N PRO A 216 25.24 -28.84 -1.89
CA PRO A 216 25.70 -29.13 -0.53
C PRO A 216 27.21 -28.99 -0.39
N ALA A 217 27.69 -28.39 0.70
CA ALA A 217 29.11 -28.40 1.06
C ALA A 217 29.45 -29.73 1.75
N ASP A 218 29.67 -30.76 0.96
CA ASP A 218 29.94 -32.15 1.42
C ASP A 218 31.17 -32.75 0.77
N THR A 219 31.45 -33.99 1.09
CA THR A 219 32.63 -34.72 0.55
C THR A 219 32.62 -34.91 -0.97
N ASN A 220 31.49 -34.75 -1.66
CA ASN A 220 31.39 -34.87 -3.12
C ASN A 220 31.73 -33.56 -3.83
N SER A 221 31.43 -32.42 -3.17
CA SER A 221 31.70 -31.09 -3.71
C SER A 221 33.06 -30.52 -3.22
N TRP A 222 33.70 -31.15 -2.24
CA TRP A 222 35.01 -30.72 -1.73
C TRP A 222 36.10 -30.81 -2.79
N ILE A 223 36.84 -29.71 -2.97
CA ILE A 223 37.93 -29.64 -3.98
C ILE A 223 39.31 -29.41 -3.36
N GLY A 224 39.38 -29.10 -2.07
CA GLY A 224 40.64 -28.89 -1.38
C GLY A 224 40.51 -28.12 -0.09
N ASP A 225 41.65 -27.92 0.57
CA ASP A 225 41.76 -27.13 1.77
C ASP A 225 42.87 -26.07 1.68
N SER A 226 42.79 -25.07 2.56
CA SER A 226 43.80 -24.03 2.64
C SER A 226 43.99 -23.56 4.08
N ASP A 227 45.22 -23.35 4.50
CA ASP A 227 45.61 -22.79 5.79
C ASP A 227 45.76 -21.25 5.75
N ILE A 228 45.43 -20.61 4.61
CA ILE A 228 45.42 -19.17 4.42
C ILE A 228 44.12 -18.71 3.77
N LEU A 229 43.82 -17.44 3.87
CA LEU A 229 42.60 -16.80 3.33
C LEU A 229 42.63 -16.67 1.80
N GLN A 230 43.11 -17.72 1.12
CA GLN A 230 43.20 -17.81 -0.35
C GLN A 230 43.27 -19.25 -0.81
N PHE A 231 42.60 -19.54 -1.95
CA PHE A 231 42.72 -20.84 -2.65
C PHE A 231 42.79 -20.62 -4.16
N ILE A 232 43.53 -21.49 -4.89
CA ILE A 232 43.59 -21.43 -6.34
C ILE A 232 42.99 -22.70 -6.90
N ASP A 233 41.91 -22.59 -7.62
CA ASP A 233 41.33 -23.67 -8.39
C ASP A 233 41.83 -23.61 -9.85
N ASP A 234 42.66 -24.53 -10.21
CA ASP A 234 43.25 -24.71 -11.55
C ASP A 234 42.56 -25.80 -12.40
N SER A 235 41.49 -26.38 -11.83
CA SER A 235 40.74 -27.48 -12.45
C SER A 235 39.44 -27.01 -13.13
N VAL A 236 39.40 -25.76 -13.56
CA VAL A 236 38.23 -25.11 -14.13
C VAL A 236 38.26 -25.07 -15.66
N SER A 237 37.07 -24.97 -16.26
CA SER A 237 36.92 -24.95 -17.73
C SER A 237 36.38 -23.60 -18.22
N ASN A 238 36.82 -23.16 -19.42
CA ASN A 238 36.32 -21.91 -20.02
C ASN A 238 34.80 -21.96 -20.30
N ASN A 239 34.13 -20.82 -20.23
CA ASN A 239 32.70 -20.65 -20.43
C ASN A 239 31.82 -21.51 -19.52
N THR A 240 32.34 -21.93 -18.35
CA THR A 240 31.65 -22.73 -17.36
C THR A 240 31.34 -21.88 -16.13
N THR A 241 30.13 -22.01 -15.62
CA THR A 241 29.75 -21.41 -14.34
C THR A 241 30.04 -22.40 -13.23
N TYR A 242 30.71 -21.93 -12.18
CA TYR A 242 30.96 -22.67 -10.95
C TYR A 242 30.39 -21.93 -9.77
N TYR A 243 30.06 -22.65 -8.73
CA TYR A 243 29.59 -22.13 -7.46
C TYR A 243 30.54 -22.57 -6.36
N TYR A 244 30.96 -21.66 -5.49
CA TYR A 244 31.91 -21.95 -4.43
C TYR A 244 31.28 -21.67 -3.07
N LYS A 245 31.60 -22.54 -2.11
CA LYS A 245 31.35 -22.33 -0.69
C LYS A 245 32.65 -22.66 0.05
N ILE A 246 32.89 -21.93 1.15
CA ILE A 246 34.06 -22.14 1.99
C ILE A 246 33.57 -22.31 3.43
N THR A 247 34.09 -23.29 4.12
CA THR A 247 33.91 -23.46 5.54
C THR A 247 35.22 -23.24 6.29
N ALA A 248 35.14 -22.87 7.55
CA ALA A 248 36.31 -22.83 8.45
C ALA A 248 36.28 -24.03 9.39
N VAL A 249 37.43 -24.61 9.65
CA VAL A 249 37.62 -25.66 10.65
C VAL A 249 38.51 -25.13 11.76
N ASP A 250 38.04 -25.20 13.01
CA ASP A 250 38.80 -24.69 14.15
C ASP A 250 39.89 -25.66 14.60
N ASN A 251 40.73 -25.22 15.54
CA ASN A 251 41.81 -26.03 16.14
C ASN A 251 41.34 -27.27 16.93
N PHE A 252 40.02 -27.49 17.03
CA PHE A 252 39.41 -28.65 17.70
C PHE A 252 38.80 -29.62 16.72
N GLY A 253 38.77 -29.29 15.38
CA GLY A 253 38.19 -30.09 14.33
C GLY A 253 36.71 -29.81 14.11
N ASN A 254 36.12 -28.76 14.67
CA ASN A 254 34.74 -28.37 14.40
C ASN A 254 34.68 -27.56 13.09
N GLU A 255 33.83 -27.97 12.18
CA GLU A 255 33.57 -27.27 10.93
C GLU A 255 32.38 -26.33 11.08
N PHE A 256 32.55 -25.05 10.66
CA PHE A 256 31.55 -24.00 10.79
C PHE A 256 30.68 -23.90 9.53
N PRO A 257 29.51 -23.25 9.63
CA PRO A 257 28.62 -23.07 8.49
C PRO A 257 29.36 -22.49 7.28
N PRO A 258 28.98 -22.89 6.06
CA PRO A 258 29.60 -22.41 4.85
C PRO A 258 29.34 -20.91 4.62
N SER A 259 30.24 -20.26 3.93
CA SER A 259 30.09 -18.92 3.41
C SER A 259 28.83 -18.81 2.55
N PRO A 260 28.31 -17.59 2.28
CA PRO A 260 27.43 -17.37 1.16
C PRO A 260 28.05 -17.94 -0.12
N GLU A 261 27.19 -18.50 -0.98
CA GLU A 261 27.63 -19.09 -2.24
C GLU A 261 28.16 -18.01 -3.19
N LEU A 262 29.36 -18.21 -3.71
CA LEU A 262 29.94 -17.35 -4.74
C LEU A 262 29.76 -18.00 -6.10
N ARG A 263 29.02 -17.34 -6.99
CA ARG A 263 28.92 -17.74 -8.40
C ARG A 263 30.08 -17.18 -9.19
N VAL A 264 30.80 -18.02 -9.90
CA VAL A 264 31.94 -17.64 -10.76
C VAL A 264 31.71 -18.16 -12.16
N ARG A 265 31.68 -17.29 -13.15
CA ARG A 265 31.74 -17.70 -14.55
C ARG A 265 33.10 -17.37 -15.11
N ILE A 266 33.76 -18.37 -15.70
CA ILE A 266 35.04 -18.18 -16.40
C ILE A 266 34.75 -17.82 -17.83
N SER A 267 35.26 -16.67 -18.27
CA SER A 267 35.40 -16.37 -19.69
C SER A 267 36.77 -15.72 -19.96
N PHE A 268 37.33 -15.99 -21.12
CA PHE A 268 38.60 -15.40 -21.50
C PHE A 268 38.36 -14.04 -22.17
N PRO A 269 39.06 -12.94 -21.75
CA PRO A 269 38.94 -11.64 -22.37
C PRO A 269 39.31 -11.69 -23.87
N GLY A 270 38.55 -11.00 -24.70
CA GLY A 270 38.94 -10.63 -26.06
C GLY A 270 38.09 -11.14 -27.21
N THR A 271 36.95 -11.77 -26.95
CA THR A 271 36.01 -12.18 -28.01
C THR A 271 34.71 -11.42 -27.92
N VAL A 272 34.40 -10.62 -28.93
CA VAL A 272 33.10 -9.89 -28.99
C VAL A 272 31.97 -10.91 -28.99
N PRO A 273 30.86 -10.68 -28.24
CA PRO A 273 29.75 -11.62 -28.19
C PRO A 273 29.15 -11.89 -29.56
N SER A 274 28.53 -13.06 -29.76
CA SER A 274 27.84 -13.36 -30.99
C SER A 274 26.43 -13.86 -30.75
N ILE A 275 25.51 -13.53 -31.66
CA ILE A 275 24.13 -13.96 -31.63
C ILE A 275 23.99 -15.19 -32.54
N SER A 276 23.83 -16.37 -31.93
CA SER A 276 23.68 -17.64 -32.67
C SER A 276 22.27 -17.79 -33.22
N SER A 277 21.27 -17.43 -32.46
CA SER A 277 19.87 -17.40 -32.91
C SER A 277 19.02 -16.38 -32.14
N ILE A 278 17.94 -15.95 -32.80
CA ILE A 278 16.87 -15.16 -32.18
C ILE A 278 15.55 -15.86 -32.50
N ASN A 279 14.91 -16.41 -31.48
CA ASN A 279 13.65 -17.13 -31.62
C ASN A 279 12.50 -16.30 -31.07
N SER A 280 11.53 -15.96 -31.89
CA SER A 280 10.32 -15.27 -31.45
C SER A 280 9.22 -16.28 -31.11
N ASN A 281 8.36 -15.96 -30.15
CA ASN A 281 7.18 -16.77 -29.83
C ASN A 281 6.18 -16.84 -31.00
N SER A 282 6.16 -15.84 -31.89
CA SER A 282 5.34 -15.82 -33.11
C SER A 282 5.87 -14.80 -34.13
N SER A 283 5.63 -15.04 -35.42
CA SER A 283 5.86 -14.03 -36.48
C SER A 283 4.61 -13.17 -36.74
N VAL A 284 3.46 -13.55 -36.18
CA VAL A 284 2.19 -12.80 -36.25
C VAL A 284 1.59 -12.77 -34.85
N ILE A 285 1.31 -11.59 -34.33
CA ILE A 285 0.82 -11.42 -32.98
C ILE A 285 -0.34 -10.41 -32.94
N GLY A 286 -1.19 -10.47 -31.93
CA GLY A 286 -2.23 -9.49 -31.69
C GLY A 286 -1.66 -8.18 -31.12
N LYS A 287 -2.34 -7.08 -31.39
CA LYS A 287 -2.09 -5.80 -30.73
C LYS A 287 -2.19 -5.98 -29.20
N TYR A 288 -1.24 -5.46 -28.41
CA TYR A 288 -1.14 -5.61 -26.96
C TYR A 288 -0.88 -7.02 -26.45
N GLU A 289 -0.55 -7.97 -27.31
CA GLU A 289 -0.08 -9.27 -26.87
C GLU A 289 1.45 -9.28 -26.66
N LYS A 290 1.92 -10.22 -25.86
CA LYS A 290 3.34 -10.38 -25.55
C LYS A 290 4.11 -10.92 -26.77
N PHE A 291 4.99 -10.10 -27.34
CA PHE A 291 6.02 -10.51 -28.29
C PHE A 291 7.29 -10.80 -27.51
N GLU A 292 7.72 -12.04 -27.45
CA GLU A 292 8.90 -12.47 -26.72
C GLU A 292 9.97 -12.99 -27.67
N LEU A 293 11.19 -12.47 -27.50
CA LEU A 293 12.38 -12.96 -28.15
C LEU A 293 13.22 -13.75 -27.16
N VAL A 294 13.68 -14.92 -27.56
CA VAL A 294 14.63 -15.77 -26.84
C VAL A 294 15.92 -15.81 -27.65
N LEU A 295 17.03 -15.44 -27.02
CA LEU A 295 18.32 -15.31 -27.66
C LEU A 295 19.24 -16.46 -27.25
N GLU A 296 19.89 -17.06 -28.22
CA GLU A 296 21.05 -17.95 -28.03
C GLU A 296 22.30 -17.15 -28.32
N LEU A 297 23.14 -16.99 -27.30
CA LEU A 297 24.35 -16.17 -27.34
C LEU A 297 25.59 -17.00 -27.12
N GLU A 298 26.62 -16.72 -27.87
CA GLU A 298 27.94 -17.32 -27.68
C GLU A 298 28.99 -16.25 -27.38
N GLU A 299 30.06 -16.61 -26.69
CA GLU A 299 31.19 -15.74 -26.32
C GLU A 299 30.78 -14.49 -25.47
N LEU A 300 29.57 -14.54 -24.82
CA LEU A 300 29.15 -13.46 -23.96
C LEU A 300 29.89 -13.51 -22.61
N THR A 301 30.62 -12.46 -22.31
CA THR A 301 31.45 -12.33 -21.12
C THR A 301 30.73 -11.59 -20.01
N TYR A 302 30.48 -12.25 -18.87
CA TYR A 302 29.91 -11.65 -17.67
C TYR A 302 30.26 -12.47 -16.44
N GLN A 303 30.30 -11.81 -15.30
CA GLN A 303 30.37 -12.43 -13.97
C GLN A 303 28.95 -12.50 -13.38
N ASN A 304 28.24 -11.40 -13.48
CA ASN A 304 26.86 -11.32 -13.05
C ASN A 304 25.92 -11.08 -14.26
N PRO A 305 25.04 -12.04 -14.63
CA PRO A 305 24.15 -11.89 -15.79
C PRO A 305 23.07 -10.82 -15.58
N TYR A 306 22.88 -10.34 -14.37
CA TYR A 306 21.91 -9.28 -14.04
C TYR A 306 22.53 -7.89 -14.10
N ASP A 307 23.87 -7.80 -14.19
CA ASP A 307 24.56 -6.53 -14.26
C ASP A 307 24.62 -6.01 -15.71
N PRO A 308 23.89 -4.93 -16.05
CA PRO A 308 23.89 -4.39 -17.40
C PRO A 308 25.22 -3.71 -17.80
N GLU A 309 26.14 -3.48 -16.86
CA GLU A 309 27.48 -2.99 -17.15
C GLU A 309 28.39 -4.11 -17.62
N GLU A 310 28.09 -5.36 -17.24
CA GLU A 310 28.83 -6.54 -17.68
C GLU A 310 28.22 -7.18 -18.93
N ALA A 311 26.85 -7.33 -18.93
CA ALA A 311 26.14 -7.89 -20.07
C ALA A 311 24.78 -7.20 -20.25
N ALA A 312 24.61 -6.48 -21.34
CA ALA A 312 23.39 -5.77 -21.66
C ALA A 312 22.78 -6.27 -22.97
N ILE A 313 21.49 -6.54 -22.92
CA ILE A 313 20.69 -6.84 -24.11
C ILE A 313 19.61 -5.78 -24.25
N SER A 314 19.37 -5.35 -25.49
CA SER A 314 18.27 -4.46 -25.81
C SER A 314 17.80 -4.66 -27.24
N ALA A 315 16.64 -4.17 -27.56
CA ALA A 315 16.18 -4.08 -28.92
C ALA A 315 15.45 -2.75 -29.15
N TYR A 316 15.57 -2.22 -30.39
CA TYR A 316 14.59 -1.27 -30.82
C TYR A 316 13.49 -1.97 -31.63
N PHE A 317 12.29 -1.43 -31.49
CA PHE A 317 11.13 -1.80 -32.30
C PHE A 317 10.67 -0.57 -33.08
N LEU A 318 10.52 -0.72 -34.39
CA LEU A 318 10.22 0.38 -35.32
C LEU A 318 8.92 0.09 -36.06
N TYR A 319 7.98 1.01 -35.99
CA TYR A 319 6.73 0.96 -36.72
C TYR A 319 6.73 1.95 -37.89
N ASP A 320 6.50 1.44 -39.09
CA ASP A 320 6.38 2.24 -40.37
C ASP A 320 7.50 3.28 -40.59
N GLY A 321 8.69 3.03 -40.03
CA GLY A 321 9.89 3.86 -40.19
C GLY A 321 9.91 5.16 -39.38
N GLU A 322 8.93 5.42 -38.51
CA GLU A 322 8.82 6.69 -37.78
C GLU A 322 8.90 6.56 -36.26
N ASP A 323 8.24 5.58 -35.66
CA ASP A 323 8.18 5.43 -34.21
C ASP A 323 9.15 4.35 -33.73
N THR A 324 10.16 4.73 -32.97
CA THR A 324 11.16 3.82 -32.40
C THR A 324 10.97 3.69 -30.90
N LEU A 325 10.75 2.46 -30.42
CA LEU A 325 10.71 2.12 -29.00
C LEU A 325 11.93 1.28 -28.62
N TRP A 326 12.63 1.67 -27.60
CA TRP A 326 13.73 0.90 -27.02
C TRP A 326 13.26 0.07 -25.84
N VAL A 327 13.61 -1.22 -25.85
CA VAL A 327 13.25 -2.17 -24.81
C VAL A 327 14.51 -2.89 -24.34
N ASN A 328 14.73 -2.93 -23.04
CA ASN A 328 15.79 -3.71 -22.44
C ASN A 328 15.40 -5.19 -22.37
N GLY A 329 16.41 -6.06 -22.55
CA GLY A 329 16.27 -7.48 -22.26
C GLY A 329 16.74 -7.82 -20.86
N PHE A 330 16.52 -9.06 -20.48
CA PHE A 330 16.84 -9.60 -19.15
C PHE A 330 17.33 -11.05 -19.25
N TYR A 331 18.08 -11.45 -18.23
CA TYR A 331 18.49 -12.83 -18.01
C TYR A 331 17.39 -13.58 -17.24
N ASP A 332 17.13 -14.81 -17.64
CA ASP A 332 16.14 -15.72 -17.04
C ASP A 332 16.71 -17.13 -16.90
N ASN A 333 16.58 -17.71 -15.71
CA ASN A 333 16.98 -19.10 -15.41
C ASN A 333 15.88 -19.85 -14.63
N TYR A 334 14.62 -19.42 -14.76
CA TYR A 334 13.52 -19.99 -13.99
C TYR A 334 13.34 -21.51 -14.25
N GLU A 335 13.59 -21.96 -15.48
CA GLU A 335 13.50 -23.38 -15.86
C GLU A 335 14.83 -24.14 -15.71
N GLY A 336 15.83 -23.54 -15.06
CA GLY A 336 17.16 -24.14 -14.91
C GLY A 336 18.01 -24.08 -16.19
N ILE A 337 17.59 -23.29 -17.18
CA ILE A 337 18.34 -23.06 -18.44
C ILE A 337 18.63 -21.57 -18.55
N ASP A 338 19.90 -21.23 -18.63
CA ASP A 338 20.36 -19.87 -18.85
C ASP A 338 19.81 -19.33 -20.17
N THR A 339 18.99 -18.30 -20.10
CA THR A 339 18.26 -17.76 -21.24
C THR A 339 18.26 -16.23 -21.20
N TRP A 340 18.41 -15.61 -22.36
CA TRP A 340 18.28 -14.16 -22.50
C TRP A 340 17.01 -13.84 -23.28
N LYS A 341 16.20 -12.94 -22.74
CA LYS A 341 14.87 -12.62 -23.27
C LYS A 341 14.66 -11.14 -23.47
N ILE A 342 13.87 -10.78 -24.48
CA ILE A 342 13.31 -9.44 -24.67
C ILE A 342 11.81 -9.59 -24.82
N ARG A 343 11.04 -8.80 -24.05
CA ARG A 343 9.58 -8.78 -24.10
C ARG A 343 9.08 -7.44 -24.55
N PHE A 344 8.19 -7.44 -25.50
CA PHE A 344 7.58 -6.26 -26.08
C PHE A 344 6.08 -6.45 -26.29
N SER A 345 5.29 -5.37 -26.17
CA SER A 345 3.86 -5.38 -26.45
C SER A 345 3.55 -4.30 -27.47
N PRO A 346 3.27 -4.65 -28.73
CA PRO A 346 3.00 -3.69 -29.81
C PRO A 346 1.62 -3.04 -29.66
N ASN A 347 1.53 -1.72 -29.87
CA ASN A 347 0.29 -0.96 -29.76
C ASN A 347 -0.27 -0.47 -31.10
N LYS A 348 0.31 -0.85 -32.23
CA LYS A 348 -0.14 -0.47 -33.57
C LYS A 348 -0.23 -1.70 -34.47
N ILE A 349 -1.30 -1.78 -35.27
CA ILE A 349 -1.53 -2.84 -36.25
C ILE A 349 -0.71 -2.58 -37.51
N GLY A 350 0.01 -3.58 -38.01
CA GLY A 350 0.83 -3.49 -39.20
C GLY A 350 2.14 -4.21 -39.15
N GLN A 351 3.10 -3.78 -39.96
CA GLN A 351 4.44 -4.36 -40.00
C GLN A 351 5.34 -3.62 -39.01
N TRP A 352 6.03 -4.39 -38.21
CA TRP A 352 7.05 -3.91 -37.28
C TRP A 352 8.42 -4.47 -37.69
N GLU A 353 9.43 -3.65 -37.55
CA GLU A 353 10.82 -4.06 -37.66
C GLU A 353 11.49 -4.00 -36.30
N TYR A 354 12.48 -4.86 -36.06
CA TYR A 354 13.27 -4.81 -34.85
C TYR A 354 14.73 -5.21 -35.09
N ARG A 355 15.62 -4.75 -34.24
CA ARG A 355 17.01 -5.15 -34.21
C ARG A 355 17.47 -5.32 -32.77
N VAL A 356 18.16 -6.41 -32.51
CA VAL A 356 18.70 -6.75 -31.19
C VAL A 356 20.14 -6.29 -31.10
N TYR A 357 20.51 -5.79 -29.93
CA TYR A 357 21.85 -5.41 -29.53
C TYR A 357 22.26 -6.23 -28.32
N VAL A 358 23.49 -6.75 -28.35
CA VAL A 358 24.10 -7.49 -27.26
C VAL A 358 25.45 -6.86 -26.99
N THR A 359 25.69 -6.43 -25.78
CA THR A 359 26.89 -5.70 -25.35
C THR A 359 27.47 -6.40 -24.13
N ASP A 360 28.77 -6.60 -24.12
CA ASP A 360 29.55 -6.96 -22.94
C ASP A 360 30.83 -6.10 -22.86
N VAL A 361 31.75 -6.46 -21.96
CA VAL A 361 33.00 -5.73 -21.76
C VAL A 361 33.92 -5.75 -22.97
N ASP A 362 33.75 -6.72 -23.88
CA ASP A 362 34.59 -6.89 -25.08
C ASP A 362 33.99 -6.22 -26.31
N GLY A 363 32.73 -5.79 -26.27
CA GLY A 363 32.14 -5.03 -27.35
C GLY A 363 30.64 -5.23 -27.56
N THR A 364 30.12 -4.71 -28.67
CA THR A 364 28.71 -4.81 -29.03
C THR A 364 28.53 -5.50 -30.37
N VAL A 365 27.58 -6.45 -30.40
CA VAL A 365 27.11 -7.05 -31.64
C VAL A 365 25.62 -6.67 -31.84
N MET A 366 25.22 -6.59 -33.10
CA MET A 366 23.81 -6.36 -33.46
C MET A 366 23.34 -7.39 -34.47
N SER A 367 22.04 -7.74 -34.39
CA SER A 367 21.41 -8.62 -35.38
C SER A 367 21.22 -7.93 -36.72
N GLU A 368 20.83 -8.68 -37.74
CA GLU A 368 20.14 -8.14 -38.90
C GLU A 368 18.82 -7.52 -38.46
N ILE A 369 18.21 -6.69 -39.36
CA ILE A 369 16.87 -6.19 -39.14
C ILE A 369 15.89 -7.34 -39.36
N LEU A 370 15.08 -7.63 -38.37
CA LEU A 370 14.05 -8.64 -38.38
C LEU A 370 12.66 -7.99 -38.37
N ASN A 371 11.61 -8.74 -38.68
CA ASN A 371 10.27 -8.18 -38.73
C ASN A 371 9.22 -9.17 -38.23
N PHE A 372 8.05 -8.63 -37.83
CA PHE A 372 6.85 -9.37 -37.48
C PHE A 372 5.61 -8.55 -37.81
N THR A 373 4.47 -9.22 -37.84
CA THR A 373 3.20 -8.59 -38.19
C THR A 373 2.30 -8.51 -36.95
N VAL A 374 1.70 -7.35 -36.72
CA VAL A 374 0.69 -7.14 -35.68
C VAL A 374 -0.69 -7.07 -36.33
N GLN A 375 -1.60 -7.90 -35.87
CA GLN A 375 -3.01 -7.92 -36.25
C GLN A 375 -3.89 -7.34 -35.15
N ASP A 376 -5.15 -7.11 -35.45
CA ASP A 376 -6.13 -6.64 -34.46
C ASP A 376 -6.35 -7.67 -33.35
N SER A 377 -6.71 -7.18 -32.17
CA SER A 377 -7.07 -7.99 -31.01
C SER A 377 -8.20 -7.34 -30.21
N GLU A 378 -8.78 -8.07 -29.28
CA GLU A 378 -9.82 -7.56 -28.37
C GLU A 378 -9.25 -6.79 -27.17
N TYR A 379 -7.93 -6.72 -27.02
CA TYR A 379 -7.26 -6.09 -25.88
C TYR A 379 -7.12 -4.58 -26.05
N HIS A 380 -7.16 -3.85 -24.91
CA HIS A 380 -7.14 -2.39 -24.86
C HIS A 380 -5.80 -1.80 -24.44
N GLY A 381 -4.83 -2.67 -24.10
CA GLY A 381 -3.49 -2.28 -23.66
C GLY A 381 -3.41 -1.96 -22.15
N TRP A 382 -2.33 -1.30 -21.80
CA TRP A 382 -2.09 -0.81 -20.44
C TRP A 382 -2.91 0.43 -20.12
N ILE A 383 -2.99 0.80 -18.86
CA ILE A 383 -3.65 2.05 -18.46
C ILE A 383 -2.65 3.21 -18.41
N LYS A 384 -3.15 4.40 -18.68
CA LYS A 384 -2.44 5.67 -18.56
C LYS A 384 -3.40 6.77 -18.11
N THR A 385 -2.88 7.90 -17.63
CA THR A 385 -3.68 9.08 -17.34
C THR A 385 -4.38 9.58 -18.60
N SER A 386 -5.66 9.91 -18.50
CA SER A 386 -6.43 10.47 -19.61
C SER A 386 -5.92 11.86 -19.98
N SER A 387 -5.77 12.13 -21.28
CA SER A 387 -5.46 13.49 -21.79
C SER A 387 -6.68 14.42 -21.79
N GLU A 388 -7.90 13.87 -21.77
CA GLU A 388 -9.14 14.63 -21.77
C GLU A 388 -9.57 15.01 -20.34
N ASN A 389 -9.42 14.08 -19.40
CA ASN A 389 -9.64 14.35 -17.98
C ASN A 389 -8.55 13.69 -17.13
N GLN A 390 -7.58 14.49 -16.71
CA GLN A 390 -6.38 14.03 -15.99
C GLN A 390 -6.66 13.39 -14.62
N HIS A 391 -7.89 13.48 -14.12
CA HIS A 391 -8.30 12.82 -12.87
C HIS A 391 -8.63 11.33 -13.03
N TYR A 392 -8.69 10.82 -14.26
CA TYR A 392 -9.09 9.43 -14.53
C TYR A 392 -8.13 8.73 -15.48
N PHE A 393 -8.29 7.44 -15.61
CA PHE A 393 -7.50 6.60 -16.48
C PHE A 393 -8.23 6.24 -17.77
N VAL A 394 -7.43 5.97 -18.79
CA VAL A 394 -7.85 5.32 -20.02
C VAL A 394 -6.88 4.21 -20.37
N HIS A 395 -7.34 3.22 -21.12
CA HIS A 395 -6.44 2.29 -21.79
C HIS A 395 -5.64 2.99 -22.90
N ASP A 396 -4.56 2.36 -23.37
CA ASP A 396 -3.72 2.95 -24.44
C ASP A 396 -4.50 3.22 -25.74
N ASP A 397 -5.52 2.45 -26.06
CA ASP A 397 -6.42 2.67 -27.20
C ASP A 397 -7.50 3.75 -26.97
N GLY A 398 -7.54 4.37 -25.79
CA GLY A 398 -8.49 5.42 -25.41
C GLY A 398 -9.77 4.90 -24.75
N LYS A 399 -9.94 3.58 -24.57
CA LYS A 399 -11.10 3.07 -23.83
C LYS A 399 -11.03 3.51 -22.37
N PRO A 400 -12.13 4.03 -21.79
CA PRO A 400 -12.14 4.43 -20.39
C PRO A 400 -11.79 3.27 -19.43
N PHE A 401 -11.13 3.62 -18.35
CA PHE A 401 -10.84 2.69 -17.27
C PHE A 401 -11.15 3.32 -15.91
N TYR A 402 -12.01 2.68 -15.15
CA TYR A 402 -12.24 2.95 -13.75
C TYR A 402 -11.82 1.72 -12.93
N GLY A 403 -10.87 1.89 -12.02
CA GLY A 403 -10.36 0.80 -11.22
C GLY A 403 -11.34 0.37 -10.14
N VAL A 404 -11.76 -0.89 -10.16
CA VAL A 404 -12.54 -1.52 -9.10
C VAL A 404 -11.73 -2.67 -8.54
N GLY A 405 -11.27 -2.56 -7.29
CA GLY A 405 -10.28 -3.52 -6.84
C GLY A 405 -10.06 -3.61 -5.34
N VAL A 406 -9.12 -4.50 -5.01
CA VAL A 406 -8.78 -4.87 -3.65
C VAL A 406 -7.27 -5.03 -3.49
N TYR A 407 -6.78 -4.98 -2.26
CA TYR A 407 -5.39 -5.28 -1.95
C TYR A 407 -5.20 -6.80 -1.80
N TYR A 408 -4.38 -7.39 -2.67
CA TYR A 408 -4.03 -8.82 -2.63
C TYR A 408 -2.50 -8.96 -2.64
N PRO A 409 -1.84 -8.65 -1.50
CA PRO A 409 -0.40 -8.40 -1.48
C PRO A 409 0.47 -9.64 -1.71
N TRP A 410 -0.04 -10.84 -1.37
CA TRP A 410 0.67 -12.12 -1.49
C TRP A 410 -0.29 -13.31 -1.51
N GLY A 411 0.24 -14.50 -1.75
CA GLY A 411 -0.55 -15.74 -1.76
C GLY A 411 -1.56 -15.80 -2.90
N ILE A 412 -1.30 -15.09 -4.00
CA ILE A 412 -2.19 -15.02 -5.15
C ILE A 412 -2.32 -16.41 -5.77
N THR A 413 -3.54 -16.83 -6.02
CA THR A 413 -3.86 -18.05 -6.75
C THR A 413 -4.72 -17.74 -7.96
N GLU A 414 -4.71 -18.60 -8.96
CA GLU A 414 -5.54 -18.46 -10.13
C GLU A 414 -7.03 -18.41 -9.76
N ILE A 415 -7.48 -19.30 -8.85
CA ILE A 415 -8.85 -19.31 -8.30
C ILE A 415 -9.16 -18.02 -7.53
N GLY A 416 -8.19 -17.45 -6.82
CA GLY A 416 -8.34 -16.17 -6.13
C GLY A 416 -8.62 -15.02 -7.10
N LEU A 417 -7.91 -14.98 -8.23
CA LEU A 417 -8.15 -14.00 -9.29
C LEU A 417 -9.50 -14.23 -10.00
N ASP A 418 -9.92 -15.49 -10.23
CA ASP A 418 -11.26 -15.79 -10.73
C ASP A 418 -12.33 -15.24 -9.81
N ASN A 419 -12.19 -15.45 -8.49
CA ASN A 419 -13.13 -14.93 -7.51
C ASN A 419 -13.21 -13.39 -7.52
N LEU A 420 -12.10 -12.69 -7.72
CA LEU A 420 -12.11 -11.22 -7.86
C LEU A 420 -12.91 -10.77 -9.09
N VAL A 421 -12.66 -11.37 -10.24
CA VAL A 421 -13.34 -11.03 -11.50
C VAL A 421 -14.82 -11.36 -11.44
N ASP A 422 -15.20 -12.51 -10.88
CA ASP A 422 -16.60 -12.92 -10.67
C ASP A 422 -17.36 -11.91 -9.80
N ASN A 423 -16.64 -11.23 -8.91
CA ASN A 423 -17.15 -10.15 -8.07
C ASN A 423 -16.88 -8.73 -8.64
N GLY A 424 -16.59 -8.64 -9.94
CA GLY A 424 -16.55 -7.39 -10.68
C GLY A 424 -15.24 -6.59 -10.56
N ALA A 425 -14.22 -7.11 -9.89
CA ALA A 425 -12.92 -6.45 -9.84
C ALA A 425 -12.22 -6.47 -11.20
N ASN A 426 -11.51 -5.38 -11.48
CA ASN A 426 -10.61 -5.23 -12.63
C ASN A 426 -9.22 -4.71 -12.23
N TYR A 427 -8.97 -4.57 -10.91
CA TYR A 427 -7.76 -4.00 -10.35
C TYR A 427 -7.37 -4.70 -9.06
N PHE A 428 -6.06 -4.87 -8.81
CA PHE A 428 -5.55 -5.35 -7.52
C PHE A 428 -4.14 -4.81 -7.25
N ALA A 429 -3.74 -4.72 -5.96
CA ALA A 429 -2.39 -4.35 -5.55
C ALA A 429 -1.61 -5.58 -5.07
N TYR A 430 -0.31 -5.63 -5.39
CA TYR A 430 0.58 -6.75 -5.13
C TYR A 430 1.97 -6.28 -4.67
N TRP A 431 2.57 -7.01 -3.73
CA TRP A 431 3.93 -6.76 -3.23
C TRP A 431 4.98 -7.61 -3.97
N ASN A 432 6.12 -7.02 -4.27
CA ASN A 432 7.22 -7.64 -5.02
C ASN A 432 7.72 -8.96 -4.41
N GLY A 433 7.07 -10.08 -4.72
CA GLY A 433 7.48 -11.45 -4.35
C GLY A 433 7.50 -11.77 -2.86
N ASN A 434 7.08 -10.82 -2.00
CA ASN A 434 7.09 -10.98 -0.56
C ASN A 434 6.04 -12.03 -0.11
N TYR A 435 6.41 -12.92 0.82
CA TYR A 435 5.57 -14.00 1.38
C TYR A 435 5.03 -15.07 0.42
N ASP A 436 5.32 -15.02 -0.88
CA ASP A 436 4.66 -15.90 -1.86
C ASP A 436 5.14 -17.36 -1.85
N PHE A 437 6.36 -17.64 -1.40
CA PHE A 437 6.93 -18.98 -1.46
C PHE A 437 7.20 -19.64 -0.12
N ASP A 438 7.81 -18.91 0.78
CA ASP A 438 8.38 -19.45 2.02
C ASP A 438 7.81 -18.81 3.27
N GLY A 439 6.81 -17.93 3.11
CA GLY A 439 6.20 -17.18 4.21
C GLY A 439 7.13 -16.13 4.84
N GLY A 440 8.31 -15.89 4.24
CA GLY A 440 9.29 -14.91 4.70
C GLY A 440 9.18 -13.57 3.98
N ARG A 441 9.89 -12.56 4.49
CA ARG A 441 9.95 -11.19 3.93
C ARG A 441 11.02 -11.06 2.85
N HIS A 442 11.03 -12.01 1.91
CA HIS A 442 12.06 -12.07 0.86
C HIS A 442 11.49 -11.60 -0.46
N GLN A 443 12.06 -10.53 -0.99
CA GLN A 443 11.80 -10.08 -2.34
C GLN A 443 12.57 -10.91 -3.37
N ILE A 444 12.46 -10.54 -4.64
CA ILE A 444 13.28 -11.13 -5.72
C ILE A 444 14.78 -10.86 -5.52
N GLU A 445 15.16 -9.80 -4.80
CA GLU A 445 16.52 -9.51 -4.37
C GLU A 445 16.56 -9.50 -2.84
N SER A 446 17.30 -10.42 -2.26
CA SER A 446 17.32 -10.64 -0.81
C SER A 446 18.71 -11.03 -0.34
N ALA A 447 18.90 -11.09 0.98
CA ALA A 447 20.17 -11.58 1.54
C ALA A 447 20.52 -13.03 1.14
N ARG A 448 19.52 -13.80 0.71
CA ARG A 448 19.72 -15.17 0.23
C ARG A 448 20.31 -15.22 -1.17
N THR A 449 19.90 -14.29 -2.04
CA THR A 449 20.44 -14.20 -3.41
C THR A 449 21.72 -13.39 -3.48
N GLY A 450 21.92 -12.49 -2.54
CA GLY A 450 22.96 -11.47 -2.58
C GLY A 450 22.57 -10.23 -3.37
N ILE A 451 23.33 -9.14 -3.18
CA ILE A 451 23.09 -7.88 -3.86
C ILE A 451 23.35 -7.99 -5.37
N GLY A 452 22.41 -7.50 -6.18
CA GLY A 452 22.50 -7.57 -7.64
C GLY A 452 22.18 -8.93 -8.24
N TYR A 453 21.62 -9.89 -7.47
CA TYR A 453 21.16 -11.20 -7.94
C TYR A 453 19.68 -11.42 -7.63
N TYR A 454 18.92 -11.98 -8.57
CA TYR A 454 17.47 -12.06 -8.48
C TYR A 454 16.98 -13.52 -8.43
N ASP A 455 16.11 -13.77 -7.44
CA ASP A 455 15.47 -15.08 -7.19
C ASP A 455 14.58 -15.48 -8.37
N GLN A 456 15.06 -16.41 -9.20
CA GLN A 456 14.37 -16.79 -10.42
C GLN A 456 13.04 -17.54 -10.18
N PRO A 457 12.90 -18.43 -9.19
CA PRO A 457 11.60 -18.95 -8.76
C PRO A 457 10.57 -17.86 -8.45
N LYS A 458 10.94 -16.80 -7.73
CA LYS A 458 10.04 -15.66 -7.45
C LYS A 458 9.75 -14.82 -8.70
N CYS A 459 10.75 -14.59 -9.54
CA CYS A 459 10.54 -13.93 -10.82
C CYS A 459 9.57 -14.70 -11.72
N GLY A 460 9.72 -16.01 -11.84
CA GLY A 460 8.79 -16.86 -12.59
C GLY A 460 7.39 -16.89 -11.98
N ARG A 461 7.29 -16.76 -10.66
CA ARG A 461 5.99 -16.64 -9.98
C ARG A 461 5.27 -15.34 -10.34
N ILE A 462 5.99 -14.23 -10.41
CA ILE A 462 5.42 -12.95 -10.86
C ILE A 462 5.00 -13.02 -12.33
N ASP A 463 5.80 -13.65 -13.21
CA ASP A 463 5.40 -13.93 -14.59
C ASP A 463 4.06 -14.68 -14.63
N GLN A 464 3.89 -15.73 -13.84
CA GLN A 464 2.67 -16.52 -13.76
C GLN A 464 1.47 -15.70 -13.27
N ILE A 465 1.66 -14.85 -12.24
CA ILE A 465 0.61 -13.96 -11.73
C ILE A 465 0.17 -12.98 -12.82
N LEU A 466 1.11 -12.41 -13.57
CA LEU A 466 0.81 -11.51 -14.69
C LEU A 466 0.08 -12.23 -15.83
N ASP A 467 0.50 -13.43 -16.20
CA ASP A 467 -0.20 -14.24 -17.22
C ASP A 467 -1.65 -14.56 -16.78
N TRP A 468 -1.88 -14.89 -15.52
CA TRP A 468 -3.23 -15.07 -14.97
C TRP A 468 -4.05 -13.78 -14.95
N ALA A 469 -3.43 -12.66 -14.60
CA ALA A 469 -4.08 -11.35 -14.60
C ALA A 469 -4.45 -10.91 -16.03
N GLU A 470 -3.55 -11.13 -17.01
CA GLU A 470 -3.80 -10.83 -18.41
C GLU A 470 -4.93 -11.64 -19.02
N ALA A 471 -5.03 -12.92 -18.66
CA ALA A 471 -6.13 -13.80 -19.10
C ALA A 471 -7.50 -13.33 -18.58
N ARG A 472 -7.54 -12.48 -17.55
CA ARG A 472 -8.73 -11.96 -16.86
C ARG A 472 -8.94 -10.45 -17.03
N ASP A 473 -8.08 -9.79 -17.80
CA ASP A 473 -8.02 -8.32 -17.95
C ASP A 473 -7.92 -7.55 -16.63
N LEU A 474 -7.29 -8.16 -15.61
CA LEU A 474 -6.99 -7.51 -14.34
C LEU A 474 -5.77 -6.59 -14.47
N LYS A 475 -5.81 -5.44 -13.80
CA LYS A 475 -4.72 -4.46 -13.74
C LYS A 475 -4.06 -4.52 -12.36
N MET A 476 -2.72 -4.55 -12.33
CA MET A 476 -1.92 -4.73 -11.12
C MET A 476 -1.17 -3.45 -10.74
N GLN A 477 -1.38 -2.95 -9.53
CA GLN A 477 -0.48 -2.02 -8.85
C GLN A 477 0.64 -2.83 -8.23
N PHE A 478 1.86 -2.59 -8.63
CA PHE A 478 3.02 -3.35 -8.18
C PHE A 478 3.85 -2.51 -7.21
N ALA A 479 3.85 -2.91 -5.92
CA ALA A 479 4.72 -2.30 -4.92
C ALA A 479 6.15 -2.82 -5.07
N VAL A 480 7.03 -1.96 -5.56
CA VAL A 480 8.46 -2.27 -5.78
C VAL A 480 9.15 -2.54 -4.46
N TRP A 481 8.95 -1.65 -3.49
CA TRP A 481 9.49 -1.77 -2.14
C TRP A 481 8.36 -1.77 -1.10
N PRO A 482 7.89 -2.93 -0.63
CA PRO A 482 7.08 -3.01 0.58
C PRO A 482 7.86 -2.47 1.79
N HIS A 483 7.19 -1.74 2.68
CA HIS A 483 7.82 -1.11 3.84
C HIS A 483 8.54 -2.09 4.76
N ASP A 484 7.99 -3.28 4.93
CA ASP A 484 8.48 -4.27 5.88
C ASP A 484 9.88 -4.82 5.54
N VAL A 485 10.30 -4.80 4.25
CA VAL A 485 11.66 -5.17 3.84
C VAL A 485 12.67 -4.03 4.01
N LEU A 486 12.20 -2.80 4.22
CA LEU A 486 12.99 -1.61 4.51
C LEU A 486 12.90 -1.19 6.00
N ASP A 487 12.24 -2.01 6.83
CA ASP A 487 12.12 -1.84 8.28
C ASP A 487 13.18 -2.64 9.01
N GLU A 488 14.01 -1.95 9.79
CA GLU A 488 14.93 -2.55 10.75
C GLU A 488 14.40 -2.36 12.19
N THR A 489 13.88 -1.15 12.50
CA THR A 489 13.56 -0.77 13.89
C THR A 489 12.23 -0.03 14.06
N VAL A 490 11.55 0.37 12.98
CA VAL A 490 10.41 1.29 13.03
C VAL A 490 9.14 0.61 13.51
N TRP A 491 8.71 -0.46 12.83
CA TRP A 491 7.52 -1.21 13.18
C TRP A 491 7.80 -2.60 13.75
N GLY A 492 9.08 -2.97 13.83
CA GLY A 492 9.53 -4.22 14.42
C GLY A 492 9.38 -5.44 13.53
N TYR A 493 9.19 -5.25 12.22
CA TYR A 493 9.21 -6.36 11.27
C TYR A 493 10.62 -6.90 11.04
N ASN A 494 11.65 -6.04 11.15
CA ASN A 494 13.06 -6.37 10.97
C ASN A 494 13.36 -7.06 9.61
N GLY A 495 12.62 -6.68 8.55
CA GLY A 495 12.82 -7.26 7.21
C GLY A 495 14.15 -6.85 6.57
N TRP A 496 14.78 -5.77 7.08
CA TRP A 496 16.12 -5.37 6.67
C TRP A 496 17.17 -6.47 6.89
N ALA A 497 16.99 -7.30 7.91
CA ALA A 497 17.88 -8.43 8.15
C ALA A 497 17.94 -9.42 6.96
N ASP A 498 16.85 -9.53 6.21
CA ASP A 498 16.73 -10.38 5.02
C ASP A 498 16.91 -9.62 3.70
N ASN A 499 17.15 -8.30 3.76
CA ASN A 499 17.34 -7.45 2.60
C ASN A 499 18.80 -7.51 2.10
N ALA A 500 19.02 -7.66 0.79
CA ALA A 500 20.37 -7.69 0.21
C ALA A 500 21.15 -6.37 0.39
N PHE A 501 20.44 -5.26 0.46
CA PHE A 501 21.04 -3.93 0.56
C PHE A 501 21.76 -3.69 1.90
N LYS A 502 21.51 -4.53 2.92
CA LYS A 502 22.30 -4.50 4.18
C LYS A 502 23.81 -4.70 3.98
N TYR A 503 24.22 -5.27 2.84
CA TYR A 503 25.63 -5.46 2.51
C TYR A 503 26.28 -4.21 1.91
N VAL A 504 25.50 -3.18 1.59
CA VAL A 504 26.00 -1.94 0.95
C VAL A 504 25.75 -0.68 1.76
N CYS A 505 24.68 -0.64 2.58
CA CYS A 505 24.39 0.54 3.43
C CYS A 505 23.59 0.16 4.69
N ASP A 506 23.49 1.08 5.65
CA ASP A 506 22.54 0.97 6.77
C ASP A 506 21.09 1.19 6.27
N ALA A 507 20.08 0.62 6.93
CA ALA A 507 18.67 0.76 6.56
C ALA A 507 18.22 2.24 6.44
N LYS A 508 18.71 3.10 7.34
CA LYS A 508 18.40 4.55 7.33
C LYS A 508 18.96 5.29 6.12
N ASP A 509 20.01 4.75 5.48
CA ASP A 509 20.73 5.38 4.38
C ASP A 509 20.31 4.81 3.00
N PHE A 510 19.35 3.88 2.95
CA PHE A 510 18.88 3.22 1.73
C PHE A 510 18.53 4.19 0.60
N TYR A 511 17.90 5.32 0.91
CA TYR A 511 17.50 6.35 -0.07
C TYR A 511 18.62 7.36 -0.40
N THR A 512 19.73 7.34 0.32
CA THR A 512 20.75 8.39 0.23
C THR A 512 22.15 7.89 -0.13
N ASP A 513 22.38 6.59 0.06
CA ASP A 513 23.66 5.98 -0.30
C ASP A 513 23.80 5.80 -1.81
N SER A 514 24.94 6.22 -2.36
CA SER A 514 25.19 6.17 -3.79
C SER A 514 25.37 4.75 -4.33
N THR A 515 25.91 3.83 -3.55
CA THR A 515 26.08 2.43 -3.95
C THR A 515 24.73 1.73 -3.96
N SER A 516 23.90 1.97 -2.93
CA SER A 516 22.51 1.54 -2.90
C SER A 516 21.77 2.00 -4.16
N TRP A 517 21.90 3.27 -4.55
CA TRP A 517 21.27 3.79 -5.76
C TRP A 517 21.69 3.06 -7.03
N GLU A 518 22.98 2.73 -7.18
CA GLU A 518 23.46 1.99 -8.37
C GLU A 518 22.81 0.60 -8.46
N TYR A 519 22.69 -0.14 -7.35
CA TYR A 519 22.00 -1.43 -7.34
C TYR A 519 20.48 -1.31 -7.52
N GLN A 520 19.86 -0.29 -6.95
CA GLN A 520 18.43 -0.02 -7.19
C GLN A 520 18.15 0.19 -8.68
N LYS A 521 18.98 0.94 -9.39
CA LYS A 521 18.83 1.14 -10.85
C LYS A 521 18.92 -0.18 -11.62
N LYS A 522 19.82 -1.08 -11.24
CA LYS A 522 19.94 -2.41 -11.87
C LYS A 522 18.67 -3.23 -11.65
N LEU A 523 18.12 -3.23 -10.43
CA LEU A 523 16.85 -3.87 -10.11
C LEU A 523 15.69 -3.26 -10.92
N TYR A 524 15.56 -1.94 -10.95
CA TYR A 524 14.48 -1.25 -11.68
C TYR A 524 14.54 -1.56 -13.19
N ARG A 525 15.72 -1.55 -13.78
CA ARG A 525 15.92 -1.95 -15.16
C ARG A 525 15.46 -3.40 -15.40
N TYR A 526 15.80 -4.31 -14.50
CA TYR A 526 15.44 -5.72 -14.61
C TYR A 526 13.93 -5.94 -14.54
N ILE A 527 13.23 -5.35 -13.55
CA ILE A 527 11.78 -5.52 -13.37
C ILE A 527 11.00 -4.91 -14.54
N ILE A 528 11.43 -3.76 -15.05
CA ILE A 528 10.80 -3.12 -16.21
C ILE A 528 11.05 -3.96 -17.48
N ALA A 529 12.26 -4.44 -17.70
CA ALA A 529 12.59 -5.30 -18.84
C ALA A 529 11.77 -6.59 -18.84
N ARG A 530 11.59 -7.22 -17.65
CA ARG A 530 10.88 -8.49 -17.53
C ARG A 530 9.36 -8.33 -17.57
N TRP A 531 8.78 -7.34 -16.87
CA TRP A 531 7.34 -7.22 -16.64
C TRP A 531 6.69 -6.00 -17.27
N GLY A 532 7.47 -5.01 -17.69
CA GLY A 532 6.94 -3.80 -18.31
C GLY A 532 6.15 -4.03 -19.60
N HIS A 533 6.33 -5.14 -20.31
CA HIS A 533 5.54 -5.50 -21.49
C HIS A 533 4.09 -5.83 -21.15
N SER A 534 3.80 -6.25 -19.93
CA SER A 534 2.49 -6.77 -19.56
C SER A 534 1.41 -5.67 -19.57
N ARG A 535 0.30 -5.91 -20.27
CA ARG A 535 -0.87 -5.03 -20.25
C ARG A 535 -1.59 -5.04 -18.89
N SER A 536 -1.29 -6.02 -18.04
CA SER A 536 -1.80 -6.08 -16.67
C SER A 536 -0.95 -5.27 -15.69
N MET A 537 0.29 -4.95 -16.00
CA MET A 537 1.08 -4.00 -15.21
C MET A 537 0.47 -2.61 -15.37
N ALA A 538 -0.07 -2.06 -14.30
CA ALA A 538 -0.83 -0.82 -14.32
C ALA A 538 -0.09 0.37 -13.69
N VAL A 539 0.42 0.18 -12.49
CA VAL A 539 1.01 1.23 -11.65
C VAL A 539 2.27 0.71 -10.99
N TRP A 540 3.34 1.49 -11.03
CA TRP A 540 4.54 1.29 -10.24
C TRP A 540 4.41 2.04 -8.91
N GLU A 541 4.14 1.33 -7.82
CA GLU A 541 4.20 1.89 -6.47
C GLU A 541 5.64 1.78 -5.98
N LEU A 542 6.35 2.92 -5.96
CA LEU A 542 7.80 2.95 -5.72
C LEU A 542 8.15 2.48 -4.31
N VAL A 543 7.43 2.95 -3.30
CA VAL A 543 7.48 2.44 -1.92
C VAL A 543 6.07 2.41 -1.36
N ASN A 544 5.67 1.27 -0.82
CA ASN A 544 4.46 1.12 -0.03
C ASN A 544 4.76 1.53 1.42
N GLU A 545 3.99 2.51 1.94
CA GLU A 545 4.09 3.01 3.32
C GLU A 545 5.51 3.45 3.75
N VAL A 546 6.10 4.38 3.00
CA VAL A 546 7.46 4.87 3.25
C VAL A 546 7.71 5.28 4.71
N HIS A 547 6.67 5.72 5.43
CA HIS A 547 6.73 6.11 6.84
C HIS A 547 6.98 4.95 7.81
N GLY A 548 6.85 3.70 7.37
CA GLY A 548 7.23 2.48 8.06
C GLY A 548 8.68 2.06 7.83
N THR A 549 9.48 2.83 7.10
CA THR A 549 10.87 2.50 6.78
C THR A 549 11.87 3.26 7.65
N ASP A 550 13.03 2.67 7.93
CA ASP A 550 14.11 3.33 8.66
C ASP A 550 14.65 4.55 7.91
N GLY A 551 14.69 4.50 6.59
CA GLY A 551 15.11 5.63 5.76
C GLY A 551 14.22 6.87 5.90
N TRP A 552 12.92 6.70 6.17
CA TRP A 552 12.02 7.81 6.49
C TRP A 552 12.20 8.32 7.92
N VAL A 553 12.24 7.41 8.90
CA VAL A 553 12.20 7.77 10.33
C VAL A 553 13.56 8.25 10.83
N HIS A 554 14.63 7.64 10.37
CA HIS A 554 15.99 7.87 10.85
C HIS A 554 16.92 8.51 9.81
N GLY A 555 16.50 8.55 8.53
CA GLY A 555 17.23 9.14 7.42
C GLY A 555 16.91 10.64 7.19
N ASP A 556 17.40 11.18 6.08
CA ASP A 556 17.15 12.55 5.64
C ASP A 556 15.97 12.63 4.67
N GLN A 557 14.85 13.18 5.13
CA GLN A 557 13.61 13.27 4.34
C GLN A 557 13.71 14.21 3.13
N VAL A 558 14.62 15.18 3.11
CA VAL A 558 14.85 16.05 1.96
C VAL A 558 15.59 15.28 0.86
N LEU A 559 16.60 14.52 1.24
CA LEU A 559 17.33 13.66 0.31
C LEU A 559 16.45 12.51 -0.19
N LEU A 560 15.53 12.01 0.64
CA LEU A 560 14.54 11.03 0.21
C LEU A 560 13.62 11.58 -0.90
N LEU A 561 13.18 12.85 -0.84
CA LEU A 561 12.42 13.47 -1.93
C LEU A 561 13.26 13.59 -3.22
N ASN A 562 14.55 13.88 -3.12
CA ASN A 562 15.45 13.87 -4.28
C ASN A 562 15.58 12.44 -4.86
N TRP A 563 15.67 11.43 -3.99
CA TRP A 563 15.66 10.02 -4.41
C TRP A 563 14.35 9.67 -5.12
N LEU A 564 13.21 10.11 -4.58
CA LEU A 564 11.91 9.89 -5.19
C LEU A 564 11.82 10.49 -6.60
N GLU A 565 12.28 11.73 -6.77
CA GLU A 565 12.33 12.39 -8.08
C GLU A 565 13.23 11.64 -9.06
N ASN A 566 14.41 11.22 -8.63
CA ASN A 566 15.33 10.44 -9.44
C ASN A 566 14.72 9.07 -9.83
N THR A 567 14.06 8.40 -8.88
CA THR A 567 13.43 7.09 -9.11
C THR A 567 12.24 7.22 -10.07
N HIS A 568 11.35 8.20 -9.86
CA HIS A 568 10.26 8.50 -10.78
C HIS A 568 10.79 8.74 -12.20
N ASN A 569 11.73 9.65 -12.36
CA ASN A 569 12.32 9.97 -13.68
C ASN A 569 12.97 8.74 -14.33
N TYR A 570 13.64 7.89 -13.55
CA TYR A 570 14.28 6.69 -14.06
C TYR A 570 13.25 5.65 -14.55
N PHE A 571 12.11 5.48 -13.85
CA PHE A 571 10.99 4.66 -14.33
C PHE A 571 10.39 5.23 -15.61
N LYS A 572 10.17 6.56 -15.69
CA LYS A 572 9.63 7.22 -16.89
C LYS A 572 10.58 7.12 -18.08
N GLU A 573 11.90 7.08 -17.85
CA GLU A 573 12.90 6.89 -18.92
C GLU A 573 12.92 5.45 -19.43
N LEU A 574 12.79 4.46 -18.54
CA LEU A 574 12.97 3.05 -18.89
C LEU A 574 11.70 2.34 -19.32
N ASP A 575 10.53 2.74 -18.81
CA ASP A 575 9.26 2.11 -19.18
C ASP A 575 8.72 2.70 -20.50
N PRO A 576 8.84 1.98 -21.62
CA PRO A 576 8.42 2.50 -22.92
C PRO A 576 6.90 2.68 -23.05
N TYR A 577 6.14 2.27 -22.06
CA TYR A 577 4.69 2.34 -22.02
C TYR A 577 4.16 3.47 -21.14
N ASP A 578 5.06 4.26 -20.54
CA ASP A 578 4.76 5.47 -19.75
C ASP A 578 3.74 5.25 -18.61
N ARG A 579 3.86 4.13 -17.89
CA ARG A 579 2.95 3.81 -16.78
C ARG A 579 3.09 4.79 -15.63
N PRO A 580 1.98 5.07 -14.93
CA PRO A 580 2.01 5.94 -13.77
C PRO A 580 2.82 5.35 -12.62
N THR A 581 3.50 6.24 -11.91
CA THR A 581 4.19 5.95 -10.66
C THR A 581 3.45 6.57 -9.48
N THR A 582 3.58 5.95 -8.30
CA THR A 582 3.02 6.46 -7.04
C THR A 582 3.90 6.10 -5.85
N ILE A 583 3.64 6.73 -4.73
CA ILE A 583 4.23 6.46 -3.41
C ILE A 583 3.25 6.94 -2.33
N ASP A 584 3.29 6.35 -1.14
CA ASP A 584 2.49 6.80 -0.01
C ASP A 584 3.28 6.86 1.31
N LYS A 585 2.70 7.57 2.28
CA LYS A 585 3.20 7.62 3.66
C LYS A 585 2.10 7.50 4.72
N GLY A 586 0.99 6.84 4.40
CA GLY A 586 -0.17 6.71 5.28
C GLY A 586 -0.92 8.03 5.55
N ARG A 587 -0.55 9.13 4.89
CA ARG A 587 -1.19 10.46 4.97
C ARG A 587 -0.94 11.26 3.69
N VAL A 588 -1.74 12.30 3.48
CA VAL A 588 -1.53 13.24 2.36
C VAL A 588 -0.10 13.81 2.37
N TRP A 589 0.56 13.72 1.22
CA TRP A 589 1.97 14.13 1.04
C TRP A 589 2.19 14.98 -0.21
N PRO A 590 1.87 16.30 -0.15
CA PRO A 590 1.90 17.18 -1.32
C PRO A 590 3.23 17.21 -2.07
N ASP A 591 4.38 17.18 -1.36
CA ASP A 591 5.70 17.23 -1.99
C ASP A 591 5.96 16.01 -2.88
N ALA A 592 5.57 14.82 -2.43
CA ALA A 592 5.69 13.59 -3.23
C ALA A 592 4.65 13.57 -4.37
N PHE A 593 3.44 14.06 -4.13
CA PHE A 593 2.39 14.11 -5.14
C PHE A 593 2.68 15.11 -6.27
N ALA A 594 3.57 16.10 -6.01
CA ALA A 594 4.09 16.96 -7.06
C ALA A 594 5.04 16.22 -8.01
N ILE A 595 5.77 15.21 -7.51
CA ILE A 595 6.75 14.42 -8.25
C ILE A 595 6.06 13.27 -9.02
N THR A 596 5.32 12.40 -8.32
CA THR A 596 4.72 11.19 -8.90
C THR A 596 3.49 11.50 -9.75
N ASP A 597 3.07 10.55 -10.60
CA ASP A 597 1.91 10.71 -11.48
C ASP A 597 0.59 10.65 -10.73
N MET A 598 0.55 10.06 -9.52
CA MET A 598 -0.66 9.79 -8.78
C MET A 598 -0.52 10.17 -7.30
N PRO A 599 -1.42 11.01 -6.75
CA PRO A 599 -1.59 11.12 -5.31
C PRO A 599 -2.10 9.79 -4.73
N ASN A 600 -1.47 9.31 -3.68
CA ASN A 600 -1.80 8.06 -3.01
C ASN A 600 -1.80 8.23 -1.48
N VAL A 601 -2.76 7.60 -0.83
CA VAL A 601 -2.79 7.49 0.63
C VAL A 601 -3.23 6.08 1.03
N HIS A 602 -2.66 5.61 2.13
CA HIS A 602 -3.19 4.45 2.84
C HIS A 602 -4.11 4.93 3.95
N LEU A 603 -5.38 4.60 3.83
CA LEU A 603 -6.43 5.15 4.66
C LEU A 603 -7.01 4.09 5.59
N TYR A 604 -6.48 4.05 6.80
CA TYR A 604 -7.04 3.32 7.93
C TYR A 604 -7.69 4.30 8.90
N GLU A 605 -8.93 4.10 9.26
CA GLU A 605 -9.74 5.07 9.99
C GLU A 605 -9.15 5.53 11.32
N GLN A 606 -8.34 4.73 11.99
CA GLN A 606 -7.63 5.14 13.20
C GLN A 606 -6.68 6.33 13.01
N ALA A 607 -6.17 6.54 11.81
CA ALA A 607 -5.24 7.61 11.52
C ALA A 607 -5.90 8.99 11.40
N TRP A 608 -7.25 9.03 11.36
CA TRP A 608 -8.04 10.23 11.13
C TRP A 608 -8.91 10.56 12.34
N PRO A 609 -9.12 11.84 12.66
CA PRO A 609 -10.00 12.22 13.74
C PRO A 609 -11.44 11.81 13.44
N GLU A 610 -12.11 11.21 14.41
CA GLU A 610 -13.53 10.88 14.33
C GLU A 610 -14.36 12.17 14.20
N LEU A 611 -14.94 12.39 13.03
CA LEU A 611 -15.69 13.61 12.70
C LEU A 611 -17.05 13.63 13.41
N TYR A 612 -17.67 12.47 13.58
CA TYR A 612 -18.96 12.27 14.24
C TYR A 612 -18.83 11.22 15.35
N PRO A 613 -18.41 11.59 16.58
CA PRO A 613 -18.09 10.63 17.65
C PRO A 613 -19.24 9.72 18.11
N ASN A 614 -20.47 10.03 17.71
CA ASN A 614 -21.66 9.22 18.02
C ASN A 614 -22.23 8.51 16.79
N ASP A 615 -21.60 8.65 15.63
CA ASP A 615 -21.98 8.00 14.37
C ASP A 615 -20.72 7.62 13.58
N HIS A 616 -20.22 6.41 13.85
CA HIS A 616 -19.01 5.88 13.23
C HIS A 616 -19.15 5.73 11.72
N PHE A 617 -20.33 5.31 11.25
CA PHE A 617 -20.58 5.14 9.82
C PHE A 617 -20.53 6.47 9.07
N ARG A 618 -21.04 7.53 9.69
CA ARG A 618 -20.97 8.88 9.13
C ARG A 618 -19.55 9.44 9.17
N SER A 619 -18.80 9.15 10.24
CA SER A 619 -17.40 9.52 10.32
C SER A 619 -16.59 8.86 9.22
N SER A 620 -16.81 7.57 8.99
CA SER A 620 -16.15 6.80 7.93
C SER A 620 -16.43 7.39 6.55
N LEU A 621 -17.70 7.54 6.18
CA LEU A 621 -18.06 8.07 4.86
C LEU A 621 -17.45 9.44 4.56
N TYR A 622 -17.46 10.36 5.55
CA TYR A 622 -16.86 11.69 5.37
C TYR A 622 -15.34 11.65 5.28
N THR A 623 -14.68 10.68 5.91
CA THR A 623 -13.24 10.47 5.77
C THR A 623 -12.90 10.13 4.33
N TYR A 624 -13.59 9.15 3.75
CA TYR A 624 -13.37 8.75 2.35
C TYR A 624 -13.79 9.85 1.35
N ALA A 625 -14.94 10.48 1.57
CA ALA A 625 -15.41 11.57 0.72
C ALA A 625 -14.45 12.76 0.70
N ASN A 626 -13.97 13.21 1.88
CA ASN A 626 -13.10 14.36 1.99
C ASN A 626 -11.74 14.14 1.35
N VAL A 627 -11.13 12.97 1.54
CA VAL A 627 -9.84 12.64 0.92
C VAL A 627 -9.99 12.57 -0.60
N SER A 628 -11.06 11.95 -1.11
CA SER A 628 -11.32 11.86 -2.56
C SER A 628 -11.52 13.26 -3.16
N LYS A 629 -12.34 14.09 -2.53
CA LYS A 629 -12.59 15.47 -2.98
C LYS A 629 -11.33 16.33 -2.92
N ASP A 630 -10.52 16.19 -1.86
CA ASP A 630 -9.24 16.92 -1.73
C ASP A 630 -8.29 16.56 -2.87
N TYR A 631 -8.17 15.26 -3.20
CA TYR A 631 -7.34 14.83 -4.32
C TYR A 631 -7.83 15.40 -5.65
N TYR A 632 -9.12 15.31 -5.90
CA TYR A 632 -9.72 15.83 -7.12
C TYR A 632 -9.53 17.34 -7.27
N THR A 633 -9.72 18.10 -6.19
CA THR A 633 -9.65 19.58 -6.24
C THR A 633 -8.25 20.15 -6.13
N SER A 634 -7.30 19.41 -5.55
CA SER A 634 -5.95 19.90 -5.28
C SER A 634 -4.91 19.45 -6.31
N TYR A 635 -5.18 18.36 -7.04
CA TYR A 635 -4.23 17.77 -7.98
C TYR A 635 -4.92 17.45 -9.31
N GLU A 636 -4.36 17.89 -10.42
CA GLU A 636 -4.79 17.48 -11.76
C GLU A 636 -4.18 16.11 -12.13
N LYS A 637 -4.49 15.07 -11.34
CA LYS A 637 -3.92 13.72 -11.42
C LYS A 637 -4.94 12.70 -10.91
N PRO A 638 -4.90 11.44 -11.36
CA PRO A 638 -5.75 10.39 -10.83
C PRO A 638 -5.42 10.11 -9.35
N GLY A 639 -6.31 10.44 -8.43
CA GLY A 639 -6.15 10.14 -7.01
C GLY A 639 -6.53 8.70 -6.68
N ILE A 640 -5.76 8.06 -5.79
CA ILE A 640 -6.07 6.72 -5.30
C ILE A 640 -5.94 6.64 -3.77
N MET A 641 -6.69 5.71 -3.19
CA MET A 641 -6.44 5.17 -1.87
C MET A 641 -5.86 3.76 -2.08
N GLY A 642 -4.54 3.71 -2.24
CA GLY A 642 -3.80 2.51 -2.64
C GLY A 642 -3.87 1.39 -1.64
N GLU A 643 -4.28 1.69 -0.41
CA GLU A 643 -4.60 0.73 0.64
C GLU A 643 -5.65 1.33 1.58
N ALA A 644 -6.68 0.58 1.91
CA ALA A 644 -7.76 1.02 2.78
C ALA A 644 -8.31 -0.13 3.63
N GLY A 645 -9.05 0.20 4.69
CA GLY A 645 -9.65 -0.80 5.56
C GLY A 645 -8.76 -1.19 6.73
N GLY A 646 -8.82 -2.45 7.17
CA GLY A 646 -7.97 -2.97 8.23
C GLY A 646 -8.66 -3.95 9.16
N GLY A 647 -7.93 -4.47 10.16
CA GLY A 647 -8.45 -5.37 11.18
C GLY A 647 -9.39 -4.67 12.18
N SER A 648 -10.08 -5.44 13.01
CA SER A 648 -11.05 -4.95 14.00
C SER A 648 -10.52 -3.88 14.96
N HIS A 649 -9.21 -3.82 15.17
CA HIS A 649 -8.56 -2.77 15.99
C HIS A 649 -8.27 -1.48 15.22
N MET A 650 -8.49 -1.47 13.90
CA MET A 650 -8.24 -0.34 13.00
C MET A 650 -9.47 0.57 12.81
N PHE A 651 -10.67 0.14 13.26
CA PHE A 651 -11.91 0.89 13.13
C PHE A 651 -12.32 1.58 14.43
N PHE A 652 -13.16 2.61 14.30
CA PHE A 652 -13.78 3.25 15.45
C PHE A 652 -14.62 2.24 16.24
N GLY A 653 -14.43 2.21 17.56
CA GLY A 653 -15.16 1.32 18.43
C GLY A 653 -14.77 -0.16 18.31
N ASN A 654 -15.73 -1.07 18.38
CA ASN A 654 -15.56 -2.52 18.38
C ASN A 654 -16.09 -3.19 17.10
N ILE A 655 -16.01 -2.53 15.96
CA ILE A 655 -16.42 -3.09 14.68
C ILE A 655 -15.48 -4.24 14.33
N GLN A 656 -16.05 -5.41 14.06
CA GLN A 656 -15.31 -6.65 13.82
C GLN A 656 -15.42 -7.06 12.36
N LEU A 657 -14.35 -7.67 11.85
CA LEU A 657 -14.32 -8.32 10.54
C LEU A 657 -15.46 -9.36 10.41
N GLY A 658 -16.09 -9.41 9.22
CA GLY A 658 -17.17 -10.35 8.94
C GLY A 658 -18.46 -10.03 9.67
N THR A 659 -18.73 -8.77 9.94
CA THR A 659 -20.00 -8.28 10.51
C THR A 659 -20.67 -7.31 9.55
N ASP A 660 -22.01 -7.17 9.67
CA ASP A 660 -22.79 -6.22 8.88
C ASP A 660 -22.25 -4.77 9.03
N ASP A 661 -21.74 -4.42 10.20
CA ASP A 661 -21.13 -3.10 10.46
C ASP A 661 -19.85 -2.91 9.64
N TYR A 662 -19.02 -3.93 9.48
CA TYR A 662 -17.82 -3.90 8.66
C TYR A 662 -18.17 -3.71 7.18
N THR A 663 -19.11 -4.51 6.68
CA THR A 663 -19.61 -4.40 5.30
C THR A 663 -20.23 -3.04 5.03
N GLN A 664 -20.94 -2.44 6.02
CA GLN A 664 -21.47 -1.08 5.92
C GLN A 664 -20.36 -0.02 5.74
N ILE A 665 -19.22 -0.16 6.44
CA ILE A 665 -18.10 0.77 6.30
C ILE A 665 -17.46 0.61 4.90
N TYR A 666 -17.30 -0.62 4.44
CA TYR A 666 -16.78 -0.87 3.09
C TYR A 666 -17.70 -0.30 2.01
N HIS A 667 -19.01 -0.55 2.13
CA HIS A 667 -20.03 0.03 1.27
C HIS A 667 -19.93 1.57 1.22
N ASN A 668 -19.89 2.22 2.39
CA ASN A 668 -19.73 3.67 2.48
C ASN A 668 -18.43 4.16 1.79
N ALA A 669 -17.33 3.43 1.97
CA ALA A 669 -16.05 3.79 1.35
C ALA A 669 -16.13 3.78 -0.18
N LEU A 670 -16.77 2.77 -0.79
CA LEU A 670 -16.97 2.67 -2.23
C LEU A 670 -17.76 3.88 -2.77
N TRP A 671 -18.97 4.10 -2.24
CA TRP A 671 -19.89 5.10 -2.77
C TRP A 671 -19.47 6.54 -2.46
N ALA A 672 -18.93 6.81 -1.27
CA ALA A 672 -18.43 8.11 -0.90
C ALA A 672 -17.20 8.52 -1.74
N SER A 673 -16.28 7.60 -1.99
CA SER A 673 -15.09 7.89 -2.80
C SER A 673 -15.45 8.13 -4.27
N TRP A 674 -16.32 7.30 -4.84
CA TRP A 674 -16.79 7.44 -6.22
C TRP A 674 -17.49 8.78 -6.47
N SER A 675 -18.42 9.14 -5.59
CA SER A 675 -19.18 10.38 -5.71
C SER A 675 -18.40 11.66 -5.38
N ASN A 676 -17.10 11.54 -5.09
CA ASN A 676 -16.15 12.62 -4.87
C ASN A 676 -14.89 12.53 -5.76
N GLY A 677 -14.92 11.70 -6.83
CA GLY A 677 -13.98 11.75 -7.92
C GLY A 677 -12.70 10.92 -7.77
N LEU A 678 -12.67 9.93 -6.89
CA LEU A 678 -11.53 9.00 -6.82
C LEU A 678 -11.46 8.17 -8.11
N ALA A 679 -10.25 7.94 -8.65
CA ALA A 679 -10.03 7.26 -9.94
C ALA A 679 -10.09 5.73 -9.86
N VAL A 680 -9.89 5.17 -8.67
CA VAL A 680 -9.95 3.73 -8.34
C VAL A 680 -10.72 3.60 -7.03
N THR A 681 -11.53 2.57 -6.86
CA THR A 681 -12.14 2.30 -5.54
C THR A 681 -11.07 2.27 -4.45
N PRO A 682 -11.38 2.61 -3.19
CA PRO A 682 -10.44 2.33 -2.10
C PRO A 682 -9.99 0.88 -2.16
N VAL A 683 -8.66 0.67 -2.30
CA VAL A 683 -8.07 -0.67 -2.48
C VAL A 683 -8.07 -1.37 -1.13
N TRP A 684 -9.17 -2.11 -0.86
CA TRP A 684 -9.45 -2.67 0.46
C TRP A 684 -8.50 -3.79 0.83
N TRP A 685 -7.91 -3.71 2.05
CA TRP A 685 -6.87 -4.61 2.51
C TRP A 685 -7.32 -6.05 2.60
N SER A 686 -6.61 -6.87 1.92
CA SER A 686 -6.28 -8.27 2.06
C SER A 686 -7.42 -9.29 1.98
N VAL A 687 -7.76 -9.63 0.74
CA VAL A 687 -8.51 -10.85 0.42
C VAL A 687 -7.78 -12.12 0.93
N SER A 688 -6.44 -12.16 0.85
CA SER A 688 -5.63 -13.34 1.24
C SER A 688 -5.69 -13.66 2.73
N GLN A 689 -6.02 -12.69 3.58
CA GLN A 689 -6.10 -12.86 5.03
C GLN A 689 -7.54 -13.08 5.54
N GLY A 690 -8.52 -13.15 4.64
CA GLY A 690 -9.93 -13.32 5.02
C GLY A 690 -10.54 -12.08 5.68
N TRP A 691 -10.05 -10.88 5.32
CA TRP A 691 -10.57 -9.60 5.81
C TRP A 691 -11.72 -9.06 4.96
N MET A 692 -12.05 -9.74 3.88
CA MET A 692 -13.25 -9.55 3.09
C MET A 692 -14.01 -10.86 3.02
N ASP A 693 -15.28 -10.83 3.32
CA ASP A 693 -16.17 -11.98 3.23
C ASP A 693 -17.04 -11.93 1.97
N THR A 694 -18.00 -12.84 1.88
CA THR A 694 -18.89 -12.94 0.72
C THR A 694 -19.77 -11.70 0.57
N ASP A 695 -20.16 -11.05 1.68
CA ASP A 695 -21.04 -9.88 1.66
C ASP A 695 -20.28 -8.65 1.19
N ASP A 696 -19.01 -8.48 1.62
CA ASP A 696 -18.13 -7.42 1.13
C ASP A 696 -17.88 -7.56 -0.38
N LEU A 697 -17.56 -8.77 -0.86
CA LEU A 697 -17.38 -9.04 -2.29
C LEU A 697 -18.66 -8.81 -3.08
N GLN A 698 -19.83 -9.10 -2.50
CA GLN A 698 -21.10 -8.79 -3.14
C GLN A 698 -21.31 -7.27 -3.29
N GLN A 699 -20.91 -6.46 -2.29
CA GLN A 699 -20.96 -5.00 -2.40
C GLN A 699 -20.03 -4.49 -3.52
N LEU A 700 -18.83 -5.04 -3.62
CA LEU A 700 -17.90 -4.73 -4.72
C LEU A 700 -18.54 -5.02 -6.09
N LYS A 701 -19.21 -6.18 -6.23
CA LYS A 701 -19.90 -6.56 -7.46
C LYS A 701 -21.01 -5.61 -7.84
N ILE A 702 -21.89 -5.27 -6.90
CA ILE A 702 -23.00 -4.35 -7.13
C ILE A 702 -22.46 -2.98 -7.54
N PHE A 703 -21.46 -2.49 -6.83
CA PHE A 703 -20.80 -1.23 -7.18
C PHE A 703 -20.19 -1.29 -8.59
N SER A 704 -19.46 -2.35 -8.90
CA SER A 704 -18.82 -2.54 -10.21
C SER A 704 -19.84 -2.55 -11.35
N ASP A 705 -20.94 -3.28 -11.18
CA ASP A 705 -22.00 -3.39 -12.21
C ASP A 705 -22.67 -2.03 -12.51
N ILE A 706 -22.61 -1.08 -11.58
CA ILE A 706 -23.17 0.27 -11.73
C ILE A 706 -22.12 1.26 -12.25
N ALA A 707 -20.90 1.22 -11.74
CA ALA A 707 -19.94 2.32 -11.87
C ALA A 707 -18.85 2.12 -12.92
N LYS A 708 -18.36 0.89 -13.15
CA LYS A 708 -17.12 0.65 -13.92
C LYS A 708 -17.17 1.03 -15.40
N ASP A 709 -18.38 0.99 -16.01
CA ASP A 709 -18.54 1.21 -17.45
C ASP A 709 -18.89 2.66 -17.80
N ILE A 710 -18.89 3.57 -16.82
CA ILE A 710 -19.07 5.00 -17.04
C ILE A 710 -17.82 5.58 -17.69
N ASN A 711 -17.97 6.34 -18.76
CA ASN A 711 -16.85 7.01 -19.41
C ASN A 711 -16.48 8.32 -18.71
N TYR A 712 -15.82 8.23 -17.58
CA TYR A 712 -15.39 9.41 -16.80
C TYR A 712 -14.41 10.32 -17.57
N ALA A 713 -13.65 9.77 -18.48
CA ALA A 713 -12.65 10.50 -19.25
C ALA A 713 -13.25 11.41 -20.34
N GLU A 714 -14.46 11.13 -20.83
CA GLU A 714 -15.17 11.99 -21.80
C GLU A 714 -15.60 13.35 -21.21
N PHE A 715 -15.61 13.49 -19.89
CA PHE A 715 -16.14 14.67 -19.22
C PHE A 715 -15.01 15.51 -18.63
N ASP A 716 -14.36 16.32 -19.48
CA ASP A 716 -13.31 17.24 -19.07
C ASP A 716 -13.75 18.26 -17.98
N SER A 717 -15.06 18.55 -17.94
CA SER A 717 -15.69 19.42 -16.95
C SER A 717 -16.18 18.67 -15.70
N LEU A 718 -15.99 17.36 -15.58
CA LEU A 718 -16.45 16.59 -14.42
C LEU A 718 -15.76 17.07 -13.13
N LYS A 719 -16.54 17.45 -12.14
CA LYS A 719 -16.05 17.98 -10.85
C LYS A 719 -17.01 17.68 -9.70
N PRO A 720 -16.53 17.63 -8.45
CA PRO A 720 -17.40 17.57 -7.28
C PRO A 720 -18.30 18.80 -7.20
N SER A 721 -19.59 18.57 -6.98
CA SER A 721 -20.64 19.58 -6.87
C SER A 721 -21.25 19.60 -5.47
N ASP A 722 -21.86 20.70 -5.10
CA ASP A 722 -22.66 20.77 -3.90
C ASP A 722 -23.98 20.04 -4.12
N PHE A 723 -24.26 19.07 -3.24
CA PHE A 723 -25.50 18.31 -3.24
C PHE A 723 -26.12 18.34 -1.83
N ILE A 724 -27.29 18.93 -1.75
CA ILE A 724 -27.98 19.16 -0.49
C ILE A 724 -29.23 18.29 -0.45
N VAL A 725 -29.36 17.52 0.62
CA VAL A 725 -30.55 16.71 0.87
C VAL A 725 -30.97 16.87 2.32
N ASN A 726 -32.26 17.12 2.56
CA ASN A 726 -32.77 17.21 3.92
C ASN A 726 -32.72 15.85 4.63
N ASN A 727 -32.12 15.80 5.83
CA ASN A 727 -31.94 14.61 6.65
C ASN A 727 -31.08 13.51 6.03
N ALA A 728 -30.20 13.86 5.09
CA ALA A 728 -29.27 12.93 4.47
C ALA A 728 -27.91 13.61 4.18
N ASP A 729 -26.88 12.79 4.01
CA ASP A 729 -25.62 13.21 3.44
C ASP A 729 -25.64 12.92 1.94
N GLY A 730 -25.27 13.89 1.10
CA GLY A 730 -25.28 13.78 -0.34
C GLY A 730 -23.93 14.19 -0.95
N PHE A 731 -23.48 13.45 -1.94
CA PHE A 731 -22.27 13.73 -2.70
C PHE A 731 -22.56 13.59 -4.18
N PHE A 732 -22.04 14.46 -5.01
CA PHE A 732 -22.34 14.48 -6.42
C PHE A 732 -21.17 14.98 -7.25
N MET A 733 -20.94 14.30 -8.37
CA MET A 733 -20.04 14.71 -9.44
C MET A 733 -20.86 15.21 -10.62
N GLU A 734 -20.50 16.35 -11.19
CA GLU A 734 -21.22 16.95 -12.29
C GLU A 734 -20.33 17.29 -13.48
N SER A 735 -20.88 17.25 -14.65
CA SER A 735 -20.33 17.79 -15.90
C SER A 735 -21.39 18.56 -16.67
N ASP A 736 -21.04 19.10 -17.83
CA ASP A 736 -21.96 19.87 -18.69
C ASP A 736 -23.22 19.09 -19.11
N THR A 737 -23.14 17.78 -19.20
CA THR A 737 -24.17 16.92 -19.79
C THR A 737 -24.67 15.81 -18.90
N MET A 738 -23.93 15.47 -17.85
CA MET A 738 -24.30 14.41 -16.91
C MET A 738 -23.81 14.70 -15.50
N GLY A 739 -24.34 13.96 -14.55
CA GLY A 739 -23.83 13.88 -13.19
C GLY A 739 -24.20 12.56 -12.56
N PHE A 740 -23.47 12.22 -11.51
CA PHE A 740 -23.74 11.04 -10.72
C PHE A 740 -23.39 11.31 -9.26
N GLY A 741 -24.06 10.62 -8.35
CA GLY A 741 -23.84 10.83 -6.93
C GLY A 741 -24.48 9.78 -6.05
N TRP A 742 -24.31 9.97 -4.77
CA TRP A 742 -24.80 9.09 -3.73
C TRP A 742 -25.41 9.87 -2.59
N VAL A 743 -26.53 9.35 -2.06
CA VAL A 743 -27.28 9.90 -0.94
C VAL A 743 -27.44 8.84 0.11
N ARG A 744 -27.14 9.17 1.37
CA ARG A 744 -27.35 8.34 2.52
C ARG A 744 -28.10 9.07 3.61
N ALA A 745 -29.17 8.45 4.14
CA ALA A 745 -29.92 8.99 5.29
C ALA A 745 -29.01 9.15 6.53
N ILE A 746 -29.18 10.24 7.26
CA ILE A 746 -28.60 10.40 8.59
C ILE A 746 -29.39 9.48 9.53
N GLU A 747 -28.70 8.85 10.46
CA GLU A 747 -29.14 7.83 11.42
C GLU A 747 -30.68 7.80 11.68
N ASN A 748 -31.36 6.73 11.25
CA ASN A 748 -32.81 6.52 11.39
C ASN A 748 -33.74 7.59 10.74
N ALA A 749 -33.20 8.53 9.96
CA ALA A 749 -34.00 9.49 9.23
C ALA A 749 -34.67 8.82 8.01
N GLN A 750 -35.90 9.19 7.70
CA GLN A 750 -36.55 8.84 6.46
C GLN A 750 -36.22 9.88 5.42
N ILE A 751 -35.66 9.44 4.29
CA ILE A 751 -35.36 10.34 3.15
C ILE A 751 -36.49 10.35 2.10
N ASN A 752 -37.52 9.53 2.26
CA ASN A 752 -38.70 9.59 1.40
C ASN A 752 -39.42 10.93 1.62
N GLY A 753 -39.60 11.69 0.55
CA GLY A 753 -40.15 13.02 0.56
C GLY A 753 -39.14 14.12 0.99
N ALA A 754 -37.87 13.78 1.14
CA ALA A 754 -36.86 14.79 1.41
C ALA A 754 -36.59 15.67 0.18
N ASP A 755 -36.61 17.00 0.39
CA ASP A 755 -36.19 17.93 -0.64
C ASP A 755 -34.71 17.78 -0.90
N MET A 756 -34.31 17.90 -2.17
CA MET A 756 -32.93 17.90 -2.59
C MET A 756 -32.63 19.02 -3.58
N SER A 757 -31.38 19.45 -3.59
CA SER A 757 -30.87 20.41 -4.59
C SER A 757 -29.45 20.00 -5.03
N ILE A 758 -29.26 19.87 -6.35
CA ILE A 758 -27.97 19.66 -6.97
C ILE A 758 -27.54 20.97 -7.63
N TYR A 759 -26.30 21.38 -7.36
CA TYR A 759 -25.75 22.61 -7.93
C TYR A 759 -24.71 22.30 -9.00
N GLY A 760 -24.55 23.25 -9.96
CA GLY A 760 -23.53 23.24 -11.00
C GLY A 760 -23.96 22.64 -12.35
N LEU A 761 -25.00 21.81 -12.41
CA LEU A 761 -25.51 21.26 -13.67
C LEU A 761 -26.02 22.36 -14.60
N HIS A 762 -25.56 22.36 -15.84
CA HIS A 762 -25.96 23.36 -16.84
C HIS A 762 -27.47 23.38 -17.10
N ASN A 763 -27.98 24.53 -17.53
CA ASN A 763 -29.40 24.70 -17.86
C ASN A 763 -29.88 23.62 -18.83
N GLY A 764 -30.92 22.90 -18.46
CA GLY A 764 -31.45 21.83 -19.29
C GLY A 764 -32.47 20.94 -18.60
N THR A 765 -32.99 20.01 -19.34
CA THR A 765 -33.86 18.94 -18.84
C THR A 765 -32.99 17.70 -18.61
N TYR A 766 -33.11 17.09 -17.44
CA TYR A 766 -32.37 15.93 -17.02
C TYR A 766 -33.30 14.75 -16.74
N LYS A 767 -32.88 13.58 -17.15
CA LYS A 767 -33.41 12.30 -16.72
C LYS A 767 -32.63 11.87 -15.48
N LEU A 768 -33.30 11.70 -14.34
CA LEU A 768 -32.75 11.14 -13.12
C LEU A 768 -33.02 9.64 -13.07
N SER A 769 -32.00 8.84 -12.79
CA SER A 769 -32.14 7.41 -12.55
C SER A 769 -31.65 7.08 -11.15
N TRP A 770 -32.49 6.48 -10.35
CA TRP A 770 -32.22 6.13 -8.97
C TRP A 770 -31.90 4.64 -8.85
N MET A 771 -30.80 4.29 -8.23
CA MET A 771 -30.31 2.92 -8.08
C MET A 771 -30.20 2.57 -6.60
N ASP A 772 -30.70 1.41 -6.23
CA ASP A 772 -30.46 0.81 -4.91
C ASP A 772 -29.02 0.31 -4.85
N THR A 773 -28.25 0.86 -3.95
CA THR A 773 -26.81 0.58 -3.80
C THR A 773 -26.51 -0.77 -3.18
N TRP A 774 -27.47 -1.37 -2.47
CA TRP A 774 -27.34 -2.70 -1.84
C TRP A 774 -27.74 -3.86 -2.74
N THR A 775 -28.63 -3.60 -3.71
CA THR A 775 -29.12 -4.63 -4.62
C THR A 775 -28.74 -4.43 -6.09
N GLY A 776 -28.28 -3.23 -6.45
CA GLY A 776 -27.99 -2.84 -7.84
C GLY A 776 -29.23 -2.61 -8.70
N ASN A 777 -30.43 -2.63 -8.12
CA ASN A 777 -31.65 -2.48 -8.90
C ASN A 777 -31.98 -1.02 -9.21
N LEU A 778 -32.49 -0.78 -10.43
CA LEU A 778 -33.10 0.51 -10.76
C LEU A 778 -34.42 0.65 -9.95
N ILE A 779 -34.49 1.69 -9.12
CA ILE A 779 -35.64 1.98 -8.28
C ILE A 779 -36.67 2.78 -9.08
N ASN A 780 -36.23 3.91 -9.66
CA ASN A 780 -37.10 4.86 -10.34
C ASN A 780 -36.35 5.66 -11.42
N VAL A 781 -37.13 6.29 -12.30
CA VAL A 781 -36.65 7.21 -13.32
C VAL A 781 -37.55 8.43 -13.35
N ASP A 782 -36.99 9.61 -13.06
CA ASP A 782 -37.70 10.88 -13.07
C ASP A 782 -37.17 11.83 -14.13
N THR A 783 -37.86 12.93 -14.35
CA THR A 783 -37.39 14.03 -15.21
C THR A 783 -37.47 15.34 -14.43
N THR A 784 -36.34 16.04 -14.37
CA THR A 784 -36.27 17.35 -13.71
C THR A 784 -35.50 18.37 -14.54
N ILE A 785 -35.47 19.61 -14.09
CA ILE A 785 -34.86 20.73 -14.81
C ILE A 785 -33.77 21.34 -13.93
N SER A 786 -32.58 21.51 -14.51
CA SER A 786 -31.57 22.42 -13.98
C SER A 786 -31.75 23.78 -14.64
N TYR A 787 -31.82 24.83 -13.83
CA TYR A 787 -31.83 26.21 -14.29
C TYR A 787 -30.94 27.08 -13.41
N SER A 788 -30.04 27.83 -14.05
CA SER A 788 -29.01 28.64 -13.38
C SER A 788 -28.15 27.80 -12.41
N GLU A 789 -27.78 26.62 -12.87
CA GLU A 789 -26.95 25.65 -12.11
C GLU A 789 -27.63 25.14 -10.82
N ILE A 790 -28.92 25.19 -10.72
CA ILE A 790 -29.73 24.65 -9.62
C ILE A 790 -30.73 23.64 -10.17
N MET A 791 -30.65 22.42 -9.69
CA MET A 791 -31.60 21.36 -10.02
C MET A 791 -32.30 20.89 -8.74
N PRO A 792 -33.54 21.34 -8.50
CA PRO A 792 -34.33 20.89 -7.37
C PRO A 792 -34.96 19.52 -7.63
N GLY A 793 -35.26 18.82 -6.56
CA GLY A 793 -35.97 17.57 -6.64
C GLY A 793 -36.52 17.16 -5.27
N VAL A 794 -37.27 16.07 -5.27
CA VAL A 794 -37.77 15.42 -4.06
C VAL A 794 -37.45 13.94 -4.17
N ILE A 795 -36.87 13.34 -3.16
CA ILE A 795 -36.65 11.91 -3.10
C ILE A 795 -38.00 11.26 -2.77
N THR A 796 -38.59 10.60 -3.76
CA THR A 796 -39.96 10.02 -3.61
C THR A 796 -39.95 8.55 -3.21
N GLU A 797 -38.76 7.95 -3.12
CA GLU A 797 -38.58 6.51 -3.00
C GLU A 797 -38.53 6.05 -1.53
N GLN A 798 -39.15 4.92 -1.25
CA GLN A 798 -39.04 4.25 0.03
C GLN A 798 -37.87 3.26 -0.02
N LEU A 799 -36.73 3.66 0.54
CA LEU A 799 -35.52 2.86 0.52
C LEU A 799 -35.53 1.82 1.64
N GLN A 800 -35.12 0.60 1.31
CA GLN A 800 -35.00 -0.46 2.32
C GLN A 800 -33.80 -0.23 3.23
N GLU A 801 -32.64 0.24 2.65
CA GLU A 801 -31.36 0.33 3.34
C GLU A 801 -30.84 1.79 3.49
N GLN A 802 -31.70 2.77 3.31
CA GLN A 802 -31.42 4.19 3.60
C GLN A 802 -30.41 4.91 2.71
N ASP A 803 -29.92 4.33 1.61
CA ASP A 803 -29.04 5.02 0.66
C ASP A 803 -29.28 4.62 -0.81
N VAL A 804 -28.93 5.54 -1.72
CA VAL A 804 -29.14 5.38 -3.17
C VAL A 804 -28.06 6.04 -3.97
N ALA A 805 -27.75 5.48 -5.13
CA ALA A 805 -27.00 6.17 -6.16
C ALA A 805 -27.97 6.89 -7.15
N LEU A 806 -27.51 8.03 -7.65
CA LEU A 806 -28.26 8.89 -8.56
C LEU A 806 -27.43 9.16 -9.82
N PHE A 807 -28.09 9.04 -10.97
CA PHE A 807 -27.55 9.48 -12.27
C PHE A 807 -28.44 10.55 -12.86
N ALA A 808 -27.88 11.69 -13.26
CA ALA A 808 -28.53 12.77 -13.97
C ALA A 808 -27.96 12.86 -15.40
N ASN A 809 -28.78 12.57 -16.40
CA ASN A 809 -28.35 12.64 -17.78
C ASN A 809 -29.18 13.69 -18.52
N ARG A 810 -28.54 14.65 -19.20
CA ARG A 810 -29.21 15.68 -19.96
C ARG A 810 -29.92 15.11 -21.13
N ILE A 811 -31.23 15.43 -21.25
CA ILE A 811 -32.07 15.08 -22.39
C ILE A 811 -32.53 16.37 -23.07
N GLY A 812 -32.68 16.44 -24.32
CA GLY A 812 -32.95 17.65 -25.12
C GLY A 812 -33.95 18.63 -24.54
N ASN A 813 -33.86 19.91 -24.96
CA ASN A 813 -34.69 21.02 -24.50
C ASN A 813 -36.09 21.01 -25.17
N GLY A 814 -37.05 21.71 -24.53
CA GLY A 814 -38.38 21.95 -25.10
C GLY A 814 -38.39 22.97 -26.22
N ASN A 815 -39.41 22.93 -27.05
CA ASN A 815 -39.52 23.75 -28.25
C ASN A 815 -40.59 24.86 -28.18
N SER A 816 -41.52 24.75 -27.21
CA SER A 816 -42.67 25.67 -27.12
C SER A 816 -43.04 25.94 -25.68
N ALA A 817 -43.01 27.19 -25.23
CA ALA A 817 -43.37 27.60 -23.92
C ALA A 817 -44.83 27.29 -23.60
N GLN A 818 -45.12 26.59 -22.51
CA GLN A 818 -46.46 26.20 -22.09
C GLN A 818 -46.72 26.48 -20.60
N LYS A 819 -45.70 26.33 -19.77
CA LYS A 819 -45.88 26.38 -18.30
C LYS A 819 -44.75 27.12 -17.61
N ILE A 820 -45.09 27.96 -16.62
CA ILE A 820 -44.14 28.59 -15.71
C ILE A 820 -43.99 27.64 -14.51
N ASN A 821 -42.75 27.46 -14.06
CA ASN A 821 -42.39 26.79 -12.82
C ASN A 821 -41.65 27.74 -11.90
N LEU A 822 -41.92 27.65 -10.58
CA LEU A 822 -41.41 28.58 -9.61
C LEU A 822 -41.12 27.88 -8.28
N PHE A 823 -39.95 28.12 -7.71
CA PHE A 823 -39.59 27.66 -6.37
C PHE A 823 -38.60 28.64 -5.70
N LEU A 824 -38.47 28.49 -4.37
CA LEU A 824 -37.49 29.21 -3.56
C LEU A 824 -36.43 28.24 -3.10
N GLU A 825 -35.18 28.61 -3.34
CA GLU A 825 -34.01 27.91 -2.85
C GLU A 825 -33.32 28.70 -1.75
N GLN A 826 -32.97 28.05 -0.65
CA GLN A 826 -32.20 28.70 0.41
C GLN A 826 -30.73 28.79 -0.03
N LYS A 827 -30.18 29.99 0.01
CA LYS A 827 -28.76 30.18 -0.25
C LYS A 827 -27.93 29.51 0.86
N LEU A 828 -27.25 28.43 0.50
CA LEU A 828 -26.25 27.84 1.36
C LEU A 828 -24.89 28.46 1.07
N VAL A 829 -24.21 28.93 2.10
CA VAL A 829 -22.82 29.36 2.00
C VAL A 829 -21.96 28.20 2.46
N THR A 830 -21.34 27.50 1.52
CA THR A 830 -20.29 26.52 1.82
C THR A 830 -19.03 27.22 2.28
N TYR A 831 -18.59 26.97 3.48
CA TYR A 831 -17.31 27.46 3.99
C TYR A 831 -16.22 26.45 3.67
N LEU A 832 -15.39 26.75 2.68
CA LEU A 832 -14.14 26.03 2.41
C LEU A 832 -13.09 26.48 3.42
N GLY A 833 -12.97 25.76 4.52
CA GLY A 833 -11.97 26.02 5.56
C GLY A 833 -11.19 24.77 5.93
N GLY A 834 -10.08 24.51 5.22
CA GLY A 834 -9.24 23.33 5.45
C GLY A 834 -9.77 22.04 4.79
N PRO A 835 -9.10 20.88 4.98
CA PRO A 835 -9.44 19.65 4.27
C PRO A 835 -10.75 18.97 4.71
N TYR A 836 -11.61 19.65 5.46
CA TYR A 836 -12.84 19.08 6.00
C TYR A 836 -14.04 19.94 5.60
N ILE A 837 -14.99 19.34 4.87
CA ILE A 837 -16.30 19.91 4.62
C ILE A 837 -17.18 19.58 5.84
N ILE A 838 -17.46 20.55 6.66
CA ILE A 838 -18.50 20.44 7.69
C ILE A 838 -19.73 21.12 7.12
N PRO A 839 -20.89 20.44 6.99
CA PRO A 839 -22.12 21.09 6.64
C PRO A 839 -22.41 22.14 7.73
N VAL A 840 -22.49 23.39 7.39
CA VAL A 840 -22.88 24.46 8.30
C VAL A 840 -24.32 24.79 8.00
N GLU A 841 -25.22 24.47 8.92
CA GLU A 841 -26.54 25.09 8.92
C GLU A 841 -26.38 26.62 9.08
N LEU A 842 -26.86 27.34 8.08
CA LEU A 842 -26.77 28.81 8.08
C LEU A 842 -28.06 29.43 8.54
N ASP A 843 -27.92 30.33 9.48
CA ASP A 843 -28.94 31.31 9.93
C ASP A 843 -29.11 32.44 8.91
N SER A 844 -28.93 32.24 7.60
CA SER A 844 -29.18 33.31 6.63
C SER A 844 -30.59 33.19 6.04
N MET A 845 -31.33 34.27 6.08
CA MET A 845 -32.68 34.39 5.52
C MET A 845 -32.70 34.89 4.07
N ASP A 846 -31.61 34.59 3.35
CA ASP A 846 -31.49 34.93 1.93
C ASP A 846 -31.85 33.71 1.08
N TYR A 847 -32.79 33.90 0.19
CA TYR A 847 -33.29 32.89 -0.72
C TYR A 847 -33.05 33.30 -2.16
N THR A 848 -32.90 32.31 -3.02
CA THR A 848 -32.93 32.48 -4.48
C THR A 848 -34.27 32.05 -5.00
N LEU A 849 -35.01 32.96 -5.64
CA LEU A 849 -36.21 32.66 -6.38
C LEU A 849 -35.80 32.16 -7.78
N VAL A 850 -36.12 30.93 -8.10
CA VAL A 850 -35.86 30.33 -9.40
C VAL A 850 -37.18 30.19 -10.16
N CYS A 851 -37.25 30.75 -11.37
CA CYS A 851 -38.42 30.71 -12.25
C CYS A 851 -37.96 30.24 -13.63
N TYR A 852 -38.58 29.21 -14.17
CA TYR A 852 -38.32 28.75 -15.54
C TYR A 852 -39.55 28.28 -16.29
N VAL A 853 -39.46 28.21 -17.63
CA VAL A 853 -40.53 27.88 -18.53
C VAL A 853 -40.32 26.53 -19.20
N THR A 854 -41.37 25.70 -19.22
CA THR A 854 -41.33 24.37 -19.81
C THR A 854 -42.38 24.21 -20.92
N ASP A 855 -42.17 23.16 -21.78
CA ASP A 855 -43.15 22.71 -22.75
C ASP A 855 -44.18 21.72 -22.14
N GLU A 856 -45.06 21.15 -22.96
CA GLU A 856 -46.08 20.17 -22.50
C GLU A 856 -45.46 18.86 -21.95
N GLN A 857 -44.25 18.53 -22.34
CA GLN A 857 -43.51 17.36 -21.84
C GLN A 857 -42.62 17.68 -20.66
N ASN A 858 -42.77 18.85 -20.00
CA ASN A 858 -41.97 19.37 -18.92
C ASN A 858 -40.46 19.53 -19.25
N ARG A 859 -40.09 19.80 -20.50
CA ARG A 859 -38.70 20.10 -20.88
C ARG A 859 -38.47 21.60 -20.89
N LEU A 860 -37.30 22.05 -20.41
CA LEU A 860 -36.90 23.45 -20.35
C LEU A 860 -36.88 24.08 -21.75
N VAL A 861 -37.56 25.21 -21.91
CA VAL A 861 -37.59 25.94 -23.20
C VAL A 861 -36.55 27.05 -23.18
N THR A 862 -35.31 26.71 -23.49
CA THR A 862 -34.16 27.63 -23.44
C THR A 862 -34.28 28.83 -24.45
N SER A 863 -35.16 28.75 -25.43
CA SER A 863 -35.44 29.85 -26.35
C SER A 863 -36.45 30.86 -25.86
N PHE A 864 -37.04 30.65 -24.66
CA PHE A 864 -37.98 31.62 -24.07
C PHE A 864 -37.22 32.82 -23.52
N ASP A 865 -37.51 34.03 -24.02
CA ASP A 865 -36.81 35.29 -23.71
C ASP A 865 -37.76 36.42 -23.32
N GLN A 866 -39.04 36.12 -23.03
CA GLN A 866 -40.06 37.13 -22.68
C GLN A 866 -39.95 37.57 -21.26
N GLU A 867 -40.58 38.71 -20.93
CA GLU A 867 -40.66 39.23 -19.60
C GLU A 867 -41.55 38.37 -18.69
N ILE A 868 -41.04 38.06 -17.49
CA ILE A 868 -41.78 37.43 -16.39
C ILE A 868 -41.94 38.45 -15.27
N SER A 869 -43.22 38.70 -14.87
CA SER A 869 -43.56 39.61 -13.76
C SER A 869 -43.81 38.80 -12.50
N PHE A 870 -43.42 39.35 -11.39
CA PHE A 870 -43.51 38.72 -10.06
C PHE A 870 -44.34 39.60 -9.11
N SER A 871 -45.23 39.00 -8.32
CA SER A 871 -45.93 39.65 -7.22
C SER A 871 -45.73 38.87 -5.95
N LEU A 872 -45.42 39.57 -4.86
CA LEU A 872 -45.21 39.03 -3.52
C LEU A 872 -46.37 39.40 -2.65
N ASN A 873 -47.01 38.42 -2.01
CA ASN A 873 -48.00 38.64 -0.95
C ASN A 873 -47.43 38.00 0.33
N GLY A 874 -47.32 38.79 1.39
CA GLY A 874 -46.69 38.44 2.66
C GLY A 874 -45.46 39.27 2.96
N LEU A 875 -44.67 38.82 3.95
CA LEU A 875 -43.45 39.53 4.39
C LEU A 875 -42.26 39.21 3.47
N GLY A 876 -41.30 40.14 3.42
CA GLY A 876 -40.07 39.99 2.62
C GLY A 876 -39.98 40.94 1.44
N GLN A 877 -38.96 40.81 0.65
CA GLN A 877 -38.69 41.68 -0.51
C GLN A 877 -38.05 40.89 -1.62
N LEU A 878 -38.52 41.06 -2.85
CA LEU A 878 -37.91 40.57 -4.07
C LEU A 878 -36.93 41.60 -4.65
N GLU A 879 -35.87 41.14 -5.27
CA GLU A 879 -34.89 42.00 -5.96
C GLU A 879 -35.51 42.82 -7.06
N SER A 880 -36.48 42.23 -7.78
CA SER A 880 -37.24 42.89 -8.84
C SER A 880 -38.65 42.32 -8.89
N THR A 881 -39.59 43.16 -9.41
CA THR A 881 -40.96 42.74 -9.71
C THR A 881 -41.14 42.23 -11.15
N SER A 882 -40.14 42.34 -11.99
CA SER A 882 -40.09 41.71 -13.32
C SER A 882 -38.68 41.58 -13.84
N ALA A 883 -38.45 40.61 -14.73
CA ALA A 883 -37.21 40.44 -15.45
C ALA A 883 -37.47 39.69 -16.76
N PHE A 884 -36.59 39.93 -17.77
CA PHE A 884 -36.62 39.16 -19.00
C PHE A 884 -35.93 37.80 -18.78
N ALA A 885 -36.59 36.77 -19.31
CA ALA A 885 -36.02 35.44 -19.21
C ALA A 885 -34.71 35.34 -19.99
N ASN A 886 -33.75 34.63 -19.43
CA ASN A 886 -32.48 34.26 -20.11
C ASN A 886 -32.35 32.73 -20.12
N GLN A 887 -32.20 32.17 -21.30
CA GLN A 887 -32.17 30.70 -21.48
C GLN A 887 -33.37 29.97 -20.85
N GLY A 888 -34.55 30.57 -20.93
CA GLY A 888 -35.81 29.96 -20.51
C GLY A 888 -36.25 30.28 -19.08
N GLY A 889 -35.62 31.21 -18.36
CA GLY A 889 -36.04 31.53 -17.03
C GLY A 889 -35.42 32.81 -16.42
N VAL A 890 -35.69 33.05 -15.14
CA VAL A 890 -35.30 34.23 -14.36
C VAL A 890 -34.85 33.75 -12.99
N ILE A 891 -33.81 34.39 -12.43
CA ILE A 891 -33.41 34.27 -11.03
C ILE A 891 -33.48 35.63 -10.37
N LEU A 892 -34.03 35.65 -9.17
CA LEU A 892 -34.10 36.83 -8.31
C LEU A 892 -33.69 36.46 -6.88
N ASN A 893 -33.17 37.46 -6.14
CA ASN A 893 -32.97 37.31 -4.71
C ASN A 893 -34.29 37.63 -3.97
N TYR A 894 -34.59 36.86 -2.93
CA TYR A 894 -35.64 37.13 -1.97
C TYR A 894 -35.04 37.25 -0.58
N TRP A 895 -35.38 38.31 0.13
CA TRP A 895 -34.89 38.59 1.49
C TRP A 895 -36.05 38.66 2.47
N ASN A 896 -35.85 38.01 3.61
CA ASN A 896 -36.74 38.13 4.73
C ASN A 896 -35.95 38.20 6.05
N ASN A 897 -36.21 39.24 6.84
CA ASN A 897 -35.55 39.49 8.12
C ASN A 897 -36.31 38.93 9.32
N ASP A 898 -37.46 38.31 9.13
CA ASP A 898 -38.28 37.73 10.19
C ASP A 898 -38.42 36.21 9.99
N PRO A 899 -37.83 35.37 10.88
CA PRO A 899 -37.96 33.93 10.80
C PRO A 899 -39.40 33.41 10.97
N ASN A 900 -40.28 34.18 11.55
CA ASN A 900 -41.69 33.84 11.80
C ASN A 900 -42.62 34.61 10.84
N PHE A 901 -42.33 34.63 9.57
CA PHE A 901 -43.01 35.45 8.59
C PHE A 901 -44.41 34.97 8.20
N GLY A 902 -44.89 33.86 8.69
CA GLY A 902 -46.19 33.31 8.32
C GLY A 902 -46.23 32.80 6.87
N GLU A 903 -47.44 32.81 6.29
CA GLU A 903 -47.59 32.42 4.87
C GLU A 903 -47.15 33.56 3.97
N ILE A 904 -46.25 33.25 3.01
CA ILE A 904 -45.94 34.10 1.86
C ILE A 904 -46.37 33.41 0.58
N SER A 905 -46.79 34.20 -0.42
CA SER A 905 -47.06 33.71 -1.77
C SER A 905 -46.35 34.57 -2.82
N ILE A 906 -45.56 33.95 -3.64
CA ILE A 906 -44.91 34.58 -4.80
C ILE A 906 -45.62 34.08 -6.04
N THR A 907 -46.15 34.98 -6.87
CA THR A 907 -46.83 34.64 -8.10
C THR A 907 -46.01 35.15 -9.30
N ALA A 908 -45.70 34.27 -10.27
CA ALA A 908 -45.05 34.58 -11.53
C ALA A 908 -46.07 34.57 -12.67
N THR A 909 -45.97 35.54 -13.58
CA THR A 909 -46.84 35.70 -14.76
C THR A 909 -46.03 36.11 -15.96
N SER A 910 -46.41 35.61 -17.18
CA SER A 910 -45.86 36.06 -18.43
C SER A 910 -46.96 36.00 -19.54
N GLU A 911 -46.81 36.78 -20.60
CA GLU A 911 -47.81 36.85 -21.69
C GLU A 911 -47.98 35.47 -22.35
N GLY A 912 -49.23 35.01 -22.42
CA GLY A 912 -49.58 33.74 -23.09
C GLY A 912 -49.35 32.49 -22.23
N LEU A 913 -48.92 32.62 -20.97
CA LEU A 913 -48.74 31.50 -20.04
C LEU A 913 -49.70 31.66 -18.83
N GLU A 914 -50.18 30.53 -18.31
CA GLU A 914 -50.94 30.55 -17.06
C GLU A 914 -50.06 30.96 -15.85
N PRO A 915 -50.59 31.85 -14.97
CA PRO A 915 -49.89 32.25 -13.74
C PRO A 915 -49.60 31.07 -12.83
N VAL A 916 -48.43 31.09 -12.21
CA VAL A 916 -48.06 30.10 -11.14
C VAL A 916 -47.76 30.81 -9.83
N SER A 917 -48.23 30.25 -8.74
CA SER A 917 -47.92 30.75 -7.38
C SER A 917 -47.22 29.71 -6.55
N TYR A 918 -46.14 30.14 -5.88
CA TYR A 918 -45.42 29.35 -4.88
C TYR A 918 -45.76 29.87 -3.50
N VAL A 919 -46.29 29.00 -2.65
CA VAL A 919 -46.75 29.34 -1.29
C VAL A 919 -45.85 28.69 -0.27
N VAL A 920 -45.32 29.50 0.66
CA VAL A 920 -44.47 29.01 1.73
C VAL A 920 -45.15 29.34 3.07
N ASN A 921 -45.37 28.31 3.86
CA ASN A 921 -45.93 28.43 5.19
C ASN A 921 -44.81 28.28 6.23
N SER A 922 -44.04 29.33 6.51
CA SER A 922 -42.89 29.30 7.41
C SER A 922 -41.82 28.28 7.02
N ILE A 923 -40.68 28.73 6.58
CA ILE A 923 -39.57 27.85 6.10
C ILE A 923 -38.91 27.06 7.24
N LEU A 924 -39.08 27.50 8.47
CA LEU A 924 -38.77 26.73 9.66
C LEU A 924 -40.00 25.93 10.04
N GLY A 925 -40.20 24.76 9.46
CA GLY A 925 -41.18 23.75 9.86
C GLY A 925 -40.87 23.18 11.23
N VAL A 926 -40.81 24.04 12.25
CA VAL A 926 -40.82 23.64 13.65
C VAL A 926 -42.28 23.64 14.08
N ASN A 927 -42.86 22.47 14.25
CA ASN A 927 -44.09 22.33 15.01
C ASN A 927 -43.89 23.07 16.33
N GLU A 928 -44.55 24.21 16.53
CA GLU A 928 -44.48 25.06 17.75
C GLU A 928 -44.79 24.27 19.04
N ASN A 929 -45.21 23.01 18.94
CA ASN A 929 -45.54 22.17 20.11
C ASN A 929 -44.41 21.22 20.55
N GLU A 930 -43.28 21.12 19.84
CA GLU A 930 -42.17 20.27 20.27
C GLU A 930 -40.89 21.03 20.63
N SER A 931 -40.70 22.28 20.17
CA SER A 931 -39.41 22.94 20.23
C SER A 931 -39.02 23.62 21.55
N GLU A 932 -39.98 24.02 22.38
CA GLU A 932 -39.64 24.62 23.69
C GLU A 932 -39.20 23.58 24.74
N ASN A 933 -39.60 22.32 24.61
CA ASN A 933 -39.24 21.27 25.56
C ASN A 933 -37.92 20.51 25.21
N ASN A 934 -37.48 20.51 23.96
CA ASN A 934 -36.27 19.81 23.59
C ASN A 934 -34.97 20.64 23.74
N ILE A 935 -35.04 21.97 23.57
CA ILE A 935 -33.88 22.85 23.74
C ILE A 935 -33.34 22.84 25.17
N LEU A 936 -34.21 22.60 26.17
CA LEU A 936 -33.83 22.55 27.58
C LEU A 936 -33.27 21.20 28.05
N ASN A 937 -33.25 20.15 27.20
CA ASN A 937 -32.88 18.81 27.61
C ASN A 937 -31.47 18.37 27.23
N GLU A 938 -30.73 19.16 26.45
CA GLU A 938 -29.39 18.81 25.99
C GLU A 938 -28.37 19.90 26.31
N PHE A 939 -27.11 19.47 26.59
CA PHE A 939 -25.98 20.39 26.60
C PHE A 939 -25.67 20.82 25.15
N LYS A 940 -25.55 22.15 24.91
CA LYS A 940 -25.28 22.67 23.57
C LYS A 940 -24.51 23.97 23.65
N LEU A 941 -23.49 24.13 22.82
CA LEU A 941 -22.81 25.40 22.57
C LEU A 941 -23.24 25.92 21.19
N PHE A 942 -23.84 27.10 21.16
CA PHE A 942 -24.24 27.73 19.90
C PHE A 942 -23.10 28.55 19.30
N SER A 943 -23.16 28.81 18.01
CA SER A 943 -22.20 29.68 17.34
C SER A 943 -22.23 31.08 17.93
N ASN A 944 -21.11 31.76 17.92
CA ASN A 944 -20.98 33.13 18.40
C ASN A 944 -21.60 34.11 17.40
N TYR A 945 -22.13 35.22 17.92
CA TYR A 945 -22.63 36.31 17.09
C TYR A 945 -22.16 37.66 17.64
N PRO A 946 -21.65 38.58 16.77
CA PRO A 946 -21.34 38.34 15.34
C PRO A 946 -20.15 37.40 15.13
N ASN A 947 -20.07 36.74 13.94
CA ASN A 947 -18.95 35.97 13.47
C ASN A 947 -18.90 36.04 11.92
N PRO A 948 -17.89 36.61 11.28
CA PRO A 948 -16.75 37.26 11.91
C PRO A 948 -17.10 38.45 12.77
N PHE A 949 -16.23 38.79 13.73
CA PHE A 949 -16.47 39.90 14.65
C PHE A 949 -15.25 40.82 14.78
N ASN A 950 -15.51 42.04 15.22
CA ASN A 950 -14.51 43.03 15.58
C ASN A 950 -14.68 43.36 17.08
N ASN A 951 -13.61 43.37 17.86
CA ASN A 951 -13.54 43.68 19.29
C ASN A 951 -14.35 42.77 20.23
N SER A 952 -15.59 42.37 19.94
CA SER A 952 -16.36 41.52 20.85
C SER A 952 -17.38 40.65 20.14
N THR A 953 -17.64 39.46 20.70
CA THR A 953 -18.66 38.52 20.25
C THR A 953 -19.34 37.85 21.45
N ARG A 954 -20.58 37.37 21.26
CA ARG A 954 -21.36 36.72 22.29
C ARG A 954 -21.61 35.27 21.97
N PHE A 955 -21.48 34.39 22.98
CA PHE A 955 -21.81 32.97 22.92
C PHE A 955 -23.08 32.69 23.70
N ARG A 956 -23.87 31.78 23.17
CA ARG A 956 -25.04 31.19 23.83
C ARG A 956 -24.75 29.71 24.05
N TYR A 957 -25.12 29.17 25.19
CA TYR A 957 -25.01 27.75 25.49
C TYR A 957 -26.14 27.29 26.43
N ASN A 958 -26.52 26.02 26.32
CA ASN A 958 -27.58 25.41 27.10
C ASN A 958 -27.03 24.38 28.07
N ILE A 959 -27.52 24.39 29.29
CA ILE A 959 -27.16 23.49 30.38
C ILE A 959 -28.41 22.77 30.84
N PRO A 960 -28.70 21.53 30.43
CA PRO A 960 -29.97 20.83 30.76
C PRO A 960 -30.07 20.43 32.23
N LYS A 961 -28.94 20.24 32.89
CA LYS A 961 -28.85 19.98 34.35
C LYS A 961 -27.72 20.79 34.95
N ALA A 962 -27.95 21.29 36.16
CA ALA A 962 -26.96 22.07 36.89
C ALA A 962 -25.60 21.38 36.93
N SER A 963 -24.53 22.03 36.46
CA SER A 963 -23.21 21.46 36.24
C SER A 963 -22.11 22.50 36.44
N ASN A 964 -20.88 22.04 36.72
CA ASN A 964 -19.71 22.90 36.60
C ASN A 964 -19.43 23.12 35.13
N VAL A 965 -19.41 24.37 34.70
CA VAL A 965 -19.22 24.81 33.32
C VAL A 965 -17.89 25.51 33.20
N LYS A 966 -17.11 25.14 32.21
CA LYS A 966 -15.91 25.84 31.79
C LYS A 966 -16.00 26.19 30.32
N ILE A 967 -15.81 27.49 30.00
CA ILE A 967 -15.70 27.98 28.62
C ILE A 967 -14.35 28.64 28.47
N SER A 968 -13.53 28.12 27.54
CA SER A 968 -12.18 28.61 27.28
C SER A 968 -12.01 28.95 25.80
N VAL A 969 -11.19 29.95 25.52
CA VAL A 969 -10.82 30.39 24.17
C VAL A 969 -9.40 29.95 23.87
N TYR A 970 -9.16 29.38 22.71
CA TYR A 970 -7.86 28.92 22.23
C TYR A 970 -7.52 29.58 20.88
N ASP A 971 -6.24 29.76 20.60
CA ASP A 971 -5.77 30.14 19.26
C ASP A 971 -5.70 28.91 18.34
N ILE A 972 -5.33 29.09 17.06
CA ILE A 972 -5.21 28.06 16.05
C ILE A 972 -4.18 26.97 16.40
N ASN A 973 -3.23 27.27 17.28
CA ASN A 973 -2.19 26.33 17.76
C ASN A 973 -2.63 25.58 19.03
N GLY A 974 -3.88 25.73 19.46
CA GLY A 974 -4.39 25.11 20.69
C GLY A 974 -3.91 25.75 21.99
N ARG A 975 -3.26 26.92 21.92
CA ARG A 975 -2.84 27.68 23.11
C ARG A 975 -4.02 28.37 23.76
N LEU A 976 -4.20 28.19 25.07
CA LEU A 976 -5.23 28.87 25.82
C LEU A 976 -4.99 30.39 25.81
N ILE A 977 -5.98 31.13 25.31
CA ILE A 977 -6.01 32.62 25.32
C ILE A 977 -6.64 33.13 26.60
N THR A 978 -7.85 32.65 26.91
CA THR A 978 -8.56 33.07 28.13
C THR A 978 -9.62 32.05 28.53
N THR A 979 -10.02 32.07 29.80
CA THR A 979 -11.18 31.33 30.28
C THR A 979 -12.28 32.32 30.62
N LEU A 980 -13.43 32.19 29.96
CA LEU A 980 -14.56 33.08 30.09
C LEU A 980 -15.51 32.68 31.23
N VAL A 981 -15.62 31.37 31.47
CA VAL A 981 -16.48 30.77 32.51
C VAL A 981 -15.70 29.61 33.15
N ASP A 982 -15.71 29.51 34.50
CA ASP A 982 -15.16 28.38 35.25
C ASP A 982 -15.87 28.30 36.60
N HIS A 983 -17.16 28.01 36.59
CA HIS A 983 -17.95 27.86 37.84
C HIS A 983 -19.23 27.09 37.61
N TYR A 984 -19.97 26.84 38.68
CA TYR A 984 -21.19 26.08 38.67
C TYR A 984 -22.38 26.90 38.11
N HIS A 985 -23.07 26.31 37.10
CA HIS A 985 -24.24 26.87 36.46
C HIS A 985 -25.51 26.06 36.79
N GLN A 986 -26.63 26.79 37.00
CA GLN A 986 -27.94 26.15 37.03
C GLN A 986 -28.38 25.71 35.65
N SER A 987 -29.33 24.78 35.54
CA SER A 987 -29.95 24.39 34.26
C SER A 987 -30.61 25.63 33.60
N GLY A 988 -30.50 25.71 32.28
CA GLY A 988 -31.05 26.78 31.47
C GLY A 988 -30.13 27.27 30.38
N GLU A 989 -30.61 28.23 29.60
CA GLU A 989 -29.82 28.93 28.58
C GLU A 989 -28.96 30.03 29.23
N HIS A 990 -27.71 30.13 28.84
CA HIS A 990 -26.72 31.07 29.33
C HIS A 990 -26.04 31.81 28.17
N LYS A 991 -25.56 33.03 28.43
CA LYS A 991 -24.87 33.86 27.45
C LYS A 991 -23.60 34.45 28.07
N ILE A 992 -22.52 34.46 27.30
CA ILE A 992 -21.24 35.03 27.68
C ILE A 992 -20.64 35.83 26.52
N THR A 993 -20.00 36.97 26.85
CA THR A 993 -19.37 37.84 25.86
C THR A 993 -17.86 37.70 25.98
N TRP A 994 -17.17 37.51 24.87
CA TRP A 994 -15.72 37.66 24.77
C TRP A 994 -15.36 39.01 24.19
N ASN A 995 -14.53 39.77 24.93
CA ASN A 995 -13.91 40.98 24.42
C ASN A 995 -12.48 40.67 24.01
N SER A 996 -12.21 40.75 22.71
CA SER A 996 -10.90 40.39 22.08
C SER A 996 -10.08 41.61 21.72
N ALA A 997 -10.32 42.77 22.36
CA ALA A 997 -9.66 44.05 22.01
C ALA A 997 -8.11 43.96 21.97
N ASN A 998 -7.49 43.03 22.72
CA ASN A 998 -6.05 42.83 22.78
C ASN A 998 -5.55 41.67 21.93
N GLU A 999 -6.43 40.91 21.25
CA GLU A 999 -6.07 39.77 20.46
C GLU A 999 -5.89 40.16 18.99
N SER A 1000 -5.07 39.43 18.23
CA SER A 1000 -4.81 39.67 16.80
C SER A 1000 -5.96 39.16 15.93
N SER A 1001 -6.15 39.73 14.73
CA SER A 1001 -7.04 39.13 13.73
C SER A 1001 -6.64 37.69 13.46
N GLY A 1002 -7.60 36.78 13.40
CA GLY A 1002 -7.33 35.35 13.21
C GLY A 1002 -8.48 34.46 13.64
N ILE A 1003 -8.23 33.14 13.55
CA ILE A 1003 -9.16 32.09 13.95
C ILE A 1003 -8.93 31.72 15.41
N TYR A 1004 -10.02 31.59 16.15
CA TYR A 1004 -10.04 31.16 17.55
C TYR A 1004 -11.07 30.06 17.74
N TYR A 1005 -10.89 29.23 18.76
CA TYR A 1005 -11.78 28.15 19.12
C TYR A 1005 -12.31 28.34 20.54
N PHE A 1006 -13.61 28.16 20.70
CA PHE A 1006 -14.27 28.14 22.00
C PHE A 1006 -14.59 26.72 22.40
N ARG A 1007 -14.20 26.35 23.58
CA ARG A 1007 -14.49 25.05 24.14
C ARG A 1007 -15.38 25.20 25.37
N LEU A 1008 -16.59 24.65 25.29
CA LEU A 1008 -17.48 24.40 26.41
C LEU A 1008 -17.16 23.02 27.00
N SER A 1009 -17.03 22.95 28.30
CA SER A 1009 -16.91 21.70 29.05
C SER A 1009 -17.90 21.77 30.23
N ALA A 1010 -18.81 20.79 30.32
CA ALA A 1010 -19.84 20.72 31.35
C ALA A 1010 -20.09 19.25 31.77
N GLY A 1011 -19.50 18.82 32.90
CA GLY A 1011 -19.45 17.40 33.26
C GLY A 1011 -18.64 16.60 32.24
N ASN A 1012 -19.25 15.60 31.66
CA ASN A 1012 -18.64 14.78 30.58
C ASN A 1012 -18.87 15.36 29.18
N PHE A 1013 -19.67 16.40 29.05
CA PHE A 1013 -19.94 17.05 27.76
C PHE A 1013 -18.82 18.02 27.38
N ILE A 1014 -18.38 17.97 26.14
CA ILE A 1014 -17.44 18.92 25.54
C ILE A 1014 -17.95 19.27 24.15
N ASP A 1015 -18.02 20.57 23.86
CA ASP A 1015 -18.31 21.09 22.53
C ASP A 1015 -17.35 22.22 22.19
N VAL A 1016 -17.00 22.35 20.91
CA VAL A 1016 -16.02 23.32 20.40
C VAL A 1016 -16.62 24.04 19.20
N LYS A 1017 -16.56 25.37 19.21
CA LYS A 1017 -16.96 26.20 18.09
C LYS A 1017 -15.83 27.12 17.67
N LYS A 1018 -15.74 27.35 16.37
CA LYS A 1018 -14.78 28.25 15.73
C LYS A 1018 -15.33 29.65 15.64
N CYS A 1019 -14.51 30.67 15.83
CA CYS A 1019 -14.85 32.06 15.56
C CYS A 1019 -13.71 32.79 14.84
N THR A 1020 -14.06 33.82 14.08
CA THR A 1020 -13.12 34.65 13.33
C THR A 1020 -13.13 36.08 13.80
N LEU A 1021 -11.97 36.57 14.28
CA LEU A 1021 -11.76 37.95 14.65
C LEU A 1021 -11.13 38.70 13.48
N ILE A 1022 -11.75 39.80 13.07
CA ILE A 1022 -11.27 40.72 12.03
C ILE A 1022 -11.19 42.12 12.61
N LYS A 1023 -9.99 42.67 12.76
CA LYS A 1023 -9.74 44.05 13.19
C LYS A 1023 -9.50 44.96 12.02
#